data_3de280afdd769053ccdd053b18575213
#
_entry.id   3de280afdd769053ccdd053b18575213
#
_cell.length_a   1.000
_cell.length_b   1.000
_cell.length_c   1.000
_cell.angle_alpha   90.00
_cell.angle_beta   90.00
_cell.angle_gamma   90.00
#
_symmetry.space_group_name_H-M   'P 1'
#
loop_
_entity.id
_entity.type
_entity.pdbx_description
1 polymer ?
#
loop_
_entity_poly.entity_id
_entity_poly.type
_entity_poly.pdbx_seq_one_letter_code
_entity_poly.pdbx_strand_id
1 'polypeptide(L)'
;METWSFYSAGIRIARFWPAAGTLEWACLDDGAGVLGARGAMNEENAEWFARRYQFSPAAFFEGLSAWNEAFAGGGSPVSCGGSRYDRRPDGFYAQREARFPKDILFADGAVRAQLCSNGNGTTVLVQDGWEARTPAGAWLAYAPAEPACPVRALGTFMVPARDGVRLATDVYVPGNAQGPVPVMLVRTPYDKTAAPWNYFNFVRRGYALAIQDVRGRSASEGDFLPCYHEVEDGDDTLNWIAGQEWSNGRVGMIGGSYLGYVQWCAAASGNPHLQALVSMVTAGSAFADIPRRGGCFESGMMAWAFAVSNHQMDAARMVRDDWDDVLQIRPLESMAREAIGEDIHFLNTWFEHPDNDELWQMSDWQARSKGARIPALIFSGWFDDDGMGTTQALELVHDWPAAQRKAVLGPWIHSFNSRYDIHGVPMGLRAIRYDVDLLYFQWVDHFLRDVENGVEQGAPVEYFTIGEDKWKTAENWPVAAARSQTLYLDGEAGAAVENHGLLALSVPGADASDTYRYDPDDPAVNIIDMSENEIEVPEDYAAEELRPDVLCYTTPPLAADAVITGDCSVELFISSDAEDTDFIVRVTEATPDGKSIKLADGVLCAKYREGFEAPRYLQPGAVYPIRIRTTKFSKRFEKGSRLRVTVTSSAKNFLFPNSNTRAGFNSVETVVAHNTIHHGPAHPSAITLNVEKALEF
;
A
#
# COMPACT_ATOMS: atom_id res chain seq x y z
N MET A 1 27.61 34.15 -4.45
CA MET A 1 26.24 33.86 -4.89
C MET A 1 25.96 32.44 -4.41
N GLU A 2 24.93 32.23 -3.62
CA GLU A 2 24.58 30.89 -3.12
C GLU A 2 24.09 30.03 -4.28
N THR A 3 24.57 28.81 -4.36
CA THR A 3 24.16 27.83 -5.38
C THR A 3 23.39 26.71 -4.69
N TRP A 4 22.33 26.29 -5.34
CA TRP A 4 21.48 25.20 -4.87
C TRP A 4 21.40 24.11 -5.93
N SER A 5 21.47 22.87 -5.50
CA SER A 5 21.36 21.70 -6.36
C SER A 5 20.10 20.91 -6.04
N PHE A 6 19.41 20.46 -7.08
CA PHE A 6 18.23 19.60 -6.97
C PHE A 6 18.58 18.19 -7.46
N TYR A 7 18.33 17.21 -6.62
CA TYR A 7 18.63 15.80 -6.86
C TYR A 7 17.38 14.94 -6.92
N SER A 8 17.38 13.93 -7.78
CA SER A 8 16.43 12.82 -7.80
C SER A 8 17.20 11.52 -8.03
N ALA A 9 17.00 10.52 -7.19
CA ALA A 9 17.80 9.28 -7.18
C ALA A 9 19.31 9.54 -7.28
N GLY A 10 19.79 10.52 -6.52
CA GLY A 10 21.20 10.94 -6.50
C GLY A 10 21.74 11.59 -7.77
N ILE A 11 20.92 11.74 -8.82
CA ILE A 11 21.29 12.43 -10.05
C ILE A 11 20.98 13.91 -9.88
N ARG A 12 21.93 14.78 -10.24
CA ARG A 12 21.68 16.22 -10.24
C ARG A 12 20.80 16.59 -11.43
N ILE A 13 19.55 16.92 -11.12
CA ILE A 13 18.53 17.29 -12.11
C ILE A 13 18.61 18.78 -12.46
N ALA A 14 18.92 19.64 -11.49
CA ALA A 14 19.02 21.08 -11.74
C ALA A 14 19.99 21.75 -10.76
N ARG A 15 20.47 22.93 -11.19
CA ARG A 15 21.11 23.94 -10.35
C ARG A 15 20.34 25.23 -10.39
N PHE A 16 20.30 25.93 -9.27
CA PHE A 16 19.62 27.21 -9.10
C PHE A 16 20.57 28.25 -8.52
N TRP A 17 20.46 29.47 -9.04
CA TRP A 17 21.20 30.66 -8.58
C TRP A 17 20.20 31.76 -8.27
N PRO A 18 19.68 31.82 -7.03
CA PRO A 18 18.76 32.89 -6.65
C PRO A 18 19.49 34.23 -6.58
N ALA A 19 18.89 35.27 -7.14
CA ALA A 19 19.33 36.65 -7.06
C ALA A 19 18.12 37.55 -6.81
N ALA A 20 18.34 38.81 -6.38
CA ALA A 20 17.24 39.72 -6.08
C ALA A 20 16.31 39.91 -7.29
N GLY A 21 15.12 39.35 -7.21
CA GLY A 21 14.07 39.44 -8.24
C GLY A 21 14.23 38.54 -9.45
N THR A 22 15.24 37.66 -9.49
CA THR A 22 15.44 36.70 -10.60
C THR A 22 15.92 35.35 -10.09
N LEU A 23 15.45 34.28 -10.72
CA LEU A 23 15.94 32.93 -10.50
C LEU A 23 16.58 32.43 -11.79
N GLU A 24 17.89 32.21 -11.77
CA GLU A 24 18.58 31.54 -12.86
C GLU A 24 18.71 30.04 -12.55
N TRP A 25 18.72 29.23 -13.57
CA TRP A 25 18.82 27.79 -13.45
C TRP A 25 19.54 27.14 -14.61
N ALA A 26 19.97 25.90 -14.41
CA ALA A 26 20.38 24.97 -15.45
C ALA A 26 19.73 23.61 -15.10
N CYS A 27 19.14 22.97 -16.10
CA CYS A 27 18.46 21.69 -15.93
C CYS A 27 19.17 20.61 -16.73
N LEU A 28 19.07 19.36 -16.27
CA LEU A 28 19.53 18.18 -16.98
C LEU A 28 18.83 18.08 -18.33
N ASP A 29 19.62 18.04 -19.39
CA ASP A 29 19.18 17.66 -20.73
C ASP A 29 19.22 16.14 -20.84
N ASP A 30 18.05 15.52 -20.86
CA ASP A 30 17.92 14.06 -20.96
C ASP A 30 18.59 13.50 -22.23
N GLY A 31 18.59 14.25 -23.34
CA GLY A 31 19.22 13.82 -24.58
C GLY A 31 20.77 13.91 -24.57
N ALA A 32 21.32 14.78 -23.72
CA ALA A 32 22.77 14.96 -23.58
C ALA A 32 23.36 14.30 -22.32
N GLY A 33 22.56 14.08 -21.28
CA GLY A 33 23.00 13.52 -20.00
C GLY A 33 23.82 14.47 -19.14
N VAL A 34 23.79 15.77 -19.43
CA VAL A 34 24.50 16.82 -18.70
C VAL A 34 23.59 18.03 -18.47
N LEU A 35 23.96 18.90 -17.52
CA LEU A 35 23.24 20.15 -17.32
C LEU A 35 23.38 21.06 -18.56
N GLY A 36 22.25 21.60 -18.98
CA GLY A 36 22.19 22.60 -20.05
C GLY A 36 22.80 23.94 -19.65
N ALA A 37 22.71 24.92 -20.54
CA ALA A 37 23.22 26.26 -20.26
C ALA A 37 22.44 26.96 -19.17
N ARG A 38 23.12 27.75 -18.34
CA ARG A 38 22.50 28.60 -17.31
C ARG A 38 21.70 29.70 -17.98
N GLY A 39 20.46 29.90 -17.55
CA GLY A 39 19.55 30.92 -18.04
C GLY A 39 18.52 31.34 -17.01
N ALA A 40 17.73 32.35 -17.30
CA ALA A 40 16.63 32.78 -16.45
C ALA A 40 15.51 31.73 -16.46
N MET A 41 14.94 31.42 -15.29
CA MET A 41 13.75 30.59 -15.17
C MET A 41 12.52 31.43 -15.48
N ASN A 42 11.76 31.03 -16.49
CA ASN A 42 10.47 31.62 -16.83
C ASN A 42 9.32 30.77 -16.26
N GLU A 43 8.10 31.26 -16.38
CA GLU A 43 6.88 30.61 -15.84
C GLU A 43 6.67 29.21 -16.45
N GLU A 44 6.81 29.07 -17.76
CA GLU A 44 6.66 27.78 -18.47
C GLU A 44 7.65 26.73 -17.95
N ASN A 45 8.91 27.11 -17.77
CA ASN A 45 9.94 26.23 -17.22
C ASN A 45 9.67 25.85 -15.76
N ALA A 46 9.16 26.81 -14.97
CA ALA A 46 8.82 26.58 -13.57
C ALA A 46 7.63 25.61 -13.45
N GLU A 47 6.59 25.77 -14.27
CA GLU A 47 5.44 24.86 -14.34
C GLU A 47 5.83 23.46 -14.81
N TRP A 48 6.64 23.39 -15.88
CA TRP A 48 7.17 22.11 -16.37
C TRP A 48 7.94 21.36 -15.29
N PHE A 49 8.80 22.07 -14.56
CA PHE A 49 9.59 21.47 -13.47
C PHE A 49 8.70 21.03 -12.32
N ALA A 50 7.72 21.86 -11.92
CA ALA A 50 6.79 21.57 -10.86
C ALA A 50 5.95 20.31 -11.14
N ARG A 51 5.45 20.20 -12.37
CA ARG A 51 4.67 19.02 -12.80
C ARG A 51 5.50 17.72 -12.79
N ARG A 52 6.78 17.82 -13.20
CA ARG A 52 7.65 16.64 -13.34
C ARG A 52 8.25 16.17 -12.04
N TYR A 53 8.56 17.08 -11.13
CA TYR A 53 9.26 16.78 -9.88
C TYR A 53 8.47 17.11 -8.61
N GLN A 54 7.22 17.55 -8.75
CA GLN A 54 6.35 17.98 -7.65
C GLN A 54 7.02 19.04 -6.73
N PHE A 55 7.85 19.87 -7.34
CA PHE A 55 8.61 20.91 -6.67
C PHE A 55 8.52 22.22 -7.45
N SER A 56 8.13 23.31 -6.76
CA SER A 56 8.11 24.67 -7.32
C SER A 56 9.35 25.46 -6.89
N PRO A 57 10.33 25.67 -7.77
CA PRO A 57 11.53 26.44 -7.43
C PRO A 57 11.20 27.89 -7.05
N ALA A 58 10.31 28.54 -7.79
CA ALA A 58 9.92 29.92 -7.52
C ALA A 58 9.31 30.06 -6.12
N ALA A 59 8.29 29.23 -5.78
CA ALA A 59 7.66 29.27 -4.48
C ALA A 59 8.64 28.99 -3.32
N PHE A 60 9.62 28.09 -3.56
CA PHE A 60 10.66 27.81 -2.55
C PHE A 60 11.51 29.04 -2.28
N PHE A 61 12.09 29.66 -3.31
CA PHE A 61 13.01 30.81 -3.12
C PHE A 61 12.29 32.07 -2.67
N GLU A 62 11.03 32.28 -3.05
CA GLU A 62 10.19 33.36 -2.55
C GLU A 62 9.86 33.17 -1.06
N GLY A 63 9.59 31.92 -0.64
CA GLY A 63 9.28 31.58 0.76
C GLY A 63 10.49 31.52 1.70
N LEU A 64 11.71 31.53 1.17
CA LEU A 64 12.93 31.26 1.92
C LEU A 64 13.15 32.23 3.12
N SER A 65 12.86 33.53 2.94
CA SER A 65 12.97 34.53 4.01
C SER A 65 12.00 34.26 5.15
N ALA A 66 10.74 33.94 4.83
CA ALA A 66 9.71 33.67 5.81
C ALA A 66 10.02 32.38 6.60
N TRP A 67 10.54 31.34 5.94
CA TRP A 67 10.98 30.13 6.63
C TRP A 67 12.19 30.41 7.55
N ASN A 68 13.19 31.17 7.08
CA ASN A 68 14.33 31.53 7.91
C ASN A 68 13.89 32.25 9.19
N GLU A 69 12.95 33.17 9.08
CA GLU A 69 12.40 33.91 10.25
C GLU A 69 11.62 32.96 11.17
N ALA A 70 10.73 32.13 10.62
CA ALA A 70 9.89 31.23 11.39
C ALA A 70 10.72 30.18 12.18
N PHE A 71 11.76 29.60 11.57
CA PHE A 71 12.59 28.59 12.21
C PHE A 71 13.70 29.14 13.10
N ALA A 72 14.04 30.43 13.00
CA ALA A 72 15.09 31.05 13.80
C ALA A 72 14.85 30.96 15.33
N GLY A 73 13.59 30.91 15.74
CA GLY A 73 13.19 30.75 17.14
C GLY A 73 13.46 29.38 17.75
N GLY A 74 13.80 28.36 16.93
CA GLY A 74 14.14 26.99 17.35
C GLY A 74 13.00 26.22 18.02
N GLY A 75 11.75 26.74 17.98
CA GLY A 75 10.56 26.12 18.57
C GLY A 75 10.11 24.85 17.85
N SER A 76 9.18 24.12 18.48
CA SER A 76 8.42 23.02 17.87
C SER A 76 7.11 22.86 18.66
N PRO A 77 5.93 22.90 18.00
CA PRO A 77 5.74 23.11 16.56
C PRO A 77 6.03 24.56 16.10
N VAL A 78 6.32 24.69 14.80
CA VAL A 78 6.43 25.97 14.09
C VAL A 78 5.35 26.05 13.03
N SER A 79 4.68 27.18 12.89
CA SER A 79 3.72 27.45 11.82
C SER A 79 4.34 28.41 10.80
N CYS A 80 4.33 28.03 9.53
CA CYS A 80 4.82 28.86 8.43
C CYS A 80 4.09 28.52 7.13
N GLY A 81 3.67 29.54 6.38
CA GLY A 81 3.01 29.36 5.09
C GLY A 81 1.72 28.53 5.15
N GLY A 82 0.96 28.59 6.24
CA GLY A 82 -0.26 27.81 6.46
C GLY A 82 0.00 26.34 6.82
N SER A 83 1.25 25.92 6.95
CA SER A 83 1.65 24.57 7.36
C SER A 83 2.23 24.56 8.77
N ARG A 84 2.03 23.44 9.47
CA ARG A 84 2.67 23.12 10.75
C ARG A 84 3.90 22.27 10.52
N TYR A 85 4.95 22.55 11.27
CA TYR A 85 6.21 21.81 11.23
C TYR A 85 6.62 21.36 12.63
N ASP A 86 6.93 20.08 12.79
CA ASP A 86 7.48 19.53 14.03
C ASP A 86 8.96 19.19 13.84
N ARG A 87 9.78 19.57 14.85
CA ARG A 87 11.23 19.34 14.78
C ARG A 87 11.56 17.87 15.01
N ARG A 88 12.28 17.27 14.05
CA ARG A 88 12.81 15.90 14.11
C ARG A 88 14.14 15.87 14.89
N PRO A 89 14.51 14.70 15.46
CA PRO A 89 15.80 14.56 16.16
C PRO A 89 17.03 14.77 15.26
N ASP A 90 16.92 14.56 13.94
CA ASP A 90 18.00 14.74 12.96
C ASP A 90 18.21 16.20 12.52
N GLY A 91 17.39 17.11 13.05
CA GLY A 91 17.48 18.54 12.79
C GLY A 91 16.59 19.07 11.67
N PHE A 92 15.86 18.18 10.98
CA PHE A 92 14.83 18.60 10.05
C PHE A 92 13.55 19.02 10.77
N TYR A 93 12.75 19.80 10.08
CA TYR A 93 11.39 20.16 10.45
C TYR A 93 10.44 19.42 9.51
N ALA A 94 9.68 18.44 10.04
CA ALA A 94 8.70 17.66 9.33
C ALA A 94 7.42 18.43 9.10
N GLN A 95 6.97 18.56 7.85
CA GLN A 95 5.69 19.16 7.52
C GLN A 95 4.56 18.18 7.89
N ARG A 96 3.64 18.62 8.77
CA ARG A 96 2.52 17.81 9.25
C ARG A 96 1.28 17.97 8.37
N GLU A 97 0.39 16.99 8.43
CA GLU A 97 -0.94 17.02 7.80
C GLU A 97 -0.90 17.24 6.28
N ALA A 98 0.20 16.86 5.65
CA ALA A 98 0.40 17.01 4.21
C ALA A 98 0.62 15.64 3.54
N ARG A 99 0.01 15.46 2.36
CA ARG A 99 0.42 14.39 1.44
C ARG A 99 1.70 14.83 0.74
N PHE A 100 2.73 13.98 0.74
CA PHE A 100 4.07 14.28 0.25
C PHE A 100 4.70 15.51 0.95
N PRO A 101 4.95 15.40 2.26
CA PRO A 101 5.43 16.50 3.06
C PRO A 101 6.80 17.01 2.60
N LYS A 102 7.00 18.31 2.77
CA LYS A 102 8.23 19.01 2.43
C LYS A 102 9.01 19.30 3.71
N ASP A 103 9.93 18.41 4.05
CA ASP A 103 10.75 18.57 5.24
C ASP A 103 11.87 19.60 5.01
N ILE A 104 12.10 20.44 5.98
CA ILE A 104 13.06 21.54 5.89
C ILE A 104 14.25 21.31 6.82
N LEU A 105 15.46 21.35 6.30
CA LEU A 105 16.69 21.42 7.08
C LEU A 105 16.98 22.88 7.41
N PHE A 106 16.87 23.26 8.70
CA PHE A 106 17.29 24.55 9.18
C PHE A 106 18.57 24.39 10.04
N ALA A 107 19.66 24.99 9.60
CA ALA A 107 20.95 24.90 10.26
C ALA A 107 21.76 26.20 10.06
N ASP A 108 22.59 26.56 11.05
CA ASP A 108 23.42 27.76 11.04
C ASP A 108 22.62 29.04 10.70
N GLY A 109 21.42 29.15 11.28
CA GLY A 109 20.56 30.31 11.15
C GLY A 109 19.86 30.48 9.79
N ALA A 110 19.86 29.45 8.94
CA ALA A 110 19.17 29.51 7.66
C ALA A 110 18.66 28.14 7.21
N VAL A 111 17.66 28.14 6.30
CA VAL A 111 17.22 26.95 5.58
C VAL A 111 18.35 26.50 4.65
N ARG A 112 18.68 25.21 4.70
CA ARG A 112 19.76 24.60 3.92
C ARG A 112 19.29 23.56 2.93
N ALA A 113 18.14 22.94 3.17
CA ALA A 113 17.57 21.96 2.26
C ALA A 113 16.06 21.82 2.42
N GLN A 114 15.42 21.30 1.37
CA GLN A 114 14.07 20.76 1.39
C GLN A 114 14.10 19.33 0.85
N LEU A 115 13.46 18.42 1.57
CA LEU A 115 13.22 17.04 1.15
C LEU A 115 11.75 16.86 0.79
N CYS A 116 11.48 16.00 -0.18
CA CYS A 116 10.13 15.52 -0.45
C CYS A 116 10.19 14.06 -0.85
N SER A 117 9.41 13.21 -0.15
CA SER A 117 9.10 11.86 -0.63
C SER A 117 7.88 11.95 -1.56
N ASN A 118 7.97 11.37 -2.75
CA ASN A 118 6.83 11.20 -3.65
C ASN A 118 6.31 9.75 -3.66
N GLY A 119 6.53 9.03 -2.55
CA GLY A 119 6.27 7.60 -2.43
C GLY A 119 7.46 6.76 -2.91
N ASN A 120 7.62 6.61 -4.21
CA ASN A 120 8.63 5.72 -4.82
C ASN A 120 10.05 6.28 -4.81
N GLY A 121 10.24 7.56 -4.53
CA GLY A 121 11.56 8.18 -4.55
C GLY A 121 11.64 9.45 -3.71
N THR A 122 12.84 9.97 -3.61
CA THR A 122 13.14 11.18 -2.85
C THR A 122 13.69 12.26 -3.75
N THR A 123 13.15 13.46 -3.64
CA THR A 123 13.73 14.66 -4.21
C THR A 123 14.37 15.51 -3.12
N VAL A 124 15.54 16.06 -3.42
CA VAL A 124 16.33 16.85 -2.48
C VAL A 124 16.75 18.15 -3.16
N LEU A 125 16.22 19.28 -2.67
CA LEU A 125 16.83 20.58 -2.94
C LEU A 125 17.77 20.90 -1.79
N VAL A 126 19.03 21.21 -2.09
CA VAL A 126 20.05 21.50 -1.06
C VAL A 126 20.99 22.62 -1.50
N GLN A 127 21.35 23.47 -0.56
CA GLN A 127 22.42 24.46 -0.75
C GLN A 127 23.75 23.71 -0.91
N ASP A 128 24.54 24.04 -1.93
CA ASP A 128 25.82 23.38 -2.19
C ASP A 128 26.72 23.41 -0.94
N GLY A 129 27.29 22.24 -0.60
CA GLY A 129 28.08 22.02 0.60
C GLY A 129 27.30 21.42 1.79
N TRP A 130 25.99 21.27 1.69
CA TRP A 130 25.15 20.65 2.73
C TRP A 130 24.61 19.27 2.35
N GLU A 131 25.05 18.71 1.22
CA GLU A 131 24.57 17.42 0.70
C GLU A 131 24.75 16.29 1.72
N ALA A 132 25.87 16.27 2.43
CA ALA A 132 26.17 15.25 3.45
C ALA A 132 25.18 15.21 4.63
N ARG A 133 24.39 16.28 4.83
CA ARG A 133 23.34 16.38 5.85
C ARG A 133 21.97 15.96 5.32
N THR A 134 21.87 15.49 4.08
CA THR A 134 20.64 15.11 3.39
C THR A 134 20.78 13.72 2.76
N PRO A 135 19.69 13.10 2.31
CA PRO A 135 19.76 11.84 1.55
C PRO A 135 20.65 11.89 0.31
N ALA A 136 20.84 13.07 -0.29
CA ALA A 136 21.78 13.24 -1.40
C ALA A 136 23.20 12.82 -1.04
N GLY A 137 23.63 13.01 0.22
CA GLY A 137 24.96 12.59 0.68
C GLY A 137 25.19 11.08 0.57
N ALA A 138 24.22 10.27 0.95
CA ALA A 138 24.29 8.81 0.81
C ALA A 138 24.35 8.38 -0.67
N TRP A 139 23.55 9.03 -1.52
CA TRP A 139 23.61 8.81 -2.95
C TRP A 139 24.95 9.17 -3.57
N LEU A 140 25.53 10.32 -3.20
CA LEU A 140 26.82 10.78 -3.73
C LEU A 140 27.99 9.87 -3.28
N ALA A 141 27.84 9.22 -2.12
CA ALA A 141 28.77 8.20 -1.67
C ALA A 141 28.62 6.89 -2.45
N TYR A 142 27.41 6.57 -2.92
CA TYR A 142 27.11 5.36 -3.68
C TYR A 142 27.45 5.50 -5.18
N ALA A 143 27.03 6.59 -5.81
CA ALA A 143 27.22 6.78 -7.25
C ALA A 143 27.35 8.27 -7.62
N PRO A 144 28.09 8.60 -8.69
CA PRO A 144 28.26 9.99 -9.11
C PRO A 144 26.92 10.61 -9.52
N ALA A 145 26.77 11.92 -9.23
CA ALA A 145 25.59 12.69 -9.64
C ALA A 145 25.60 13.07 -11.12
N GLU A 146 26.79 13.12 -11.73
CA GLU A 146 27.03 13.53 -13.13
C GLU A 146 28.27 12.82 -13.69
N PRO A 147 28.36 12.59 -15.03
CA PRO A 147 27.26 12.73 -15.97
C PRO A 147 26.22 11.62 -15.82
N ALA A 148 24.96 11.92 -16.15
CA ALA A 148 23.93 10.91 -16.31
C ALA A 148 24.05 10.25 -17.71
N CYS A 149 23.51 9.05 -17.89
CA CYS A 149 23.36 8.50 -19.22
C CYS A 149 22.26 9.29 -19.97
N PRO A 150 22.47 9.65 -21.26
CA PRO A 150 21.42 10.21 -22.08
C PRO A 150 20.24 9.26 -22.21
N VAL A 151 19.02 9.78 -22.19
CA VAL A 151 17.80 9.00 -22.40
C VAL A 151 17.45 9.00 -23.89
N ARG A 152 17.52 7.85 -24.52
CA ARG A 152 17.15 7.68 -25.93
C ARG A 152 15.90 6.81 -26.04
N ALA A 153 14.81 7.37 -26.55
CA ALA A 153 13.61 6.60 -26.89
C ALA A 153 13.85 5.79 -28.17
N LEU A 154 13.50 4.50 -28.13
CA LEU A 154 13.49 3.63 -29.32
C LEU A 154 12.11 3.63 -29.99
N GLY A 155 11.07 4.05 -29.30
CA GLY A 155 9.69 4.09 -29.76
C GLY A 155 8.82 3.01 -29.11
N THR A 156 7.62 2.84 -29.66
CA THR A 156 6.63 1.86 -29.21
C THR A 156 6.74 0.57 -30.03
N PHE A 157 6.81 -0.54 -29.32
CA PHE A 157 6.79 -1.89 -29.91
C PHE A 157 5.50 -2.59 -29.53
N MET A 158 4.90 -3.31 -30.48
CA MET A 158 3.74 -4.15 -30.23
C MET A 158 4.23 -5.56 -29.94
N VAL A 159 4.41 -5.89 -28.66
CA VAL A 159 4.95 -7.17 -28.19
C VAL A 159 3.89 -8.26 -28.36
N PRO A 160 4.14 -9.33 -29.14
CA PRO A 160 3.16 -10.36 -29.34
C PRO A 160 3.06 -11.28 -28.12
N ALA A 161 1.86 -11.48 -27.61
CA ALA A 161 1.54 -12.55 -26.67
C ALA A 161 1.30 -13.86 -27.44
N ARG A 162 1.37 -15.00 -26.74
CA ARG A 162 1.25 -16.36 -27.30
C ARG A 162 -0.08 -16.65 -28.01
N ASP A 163 -1.12 -15.91 -27.68
CA ASP A 163 -2.47 -15.98 -28.28
C ASP A 163 -2.66 -15.02 -29.47
N GLY A 164 -1.63 -14.23 -29.79
CA GLY A 164 -1.63 -13.29 -30.91
C GLY A 164 -2.05 -11.85 -30.55
N VAL A 165 -2.52 -11.58 -29.32
CA VAL A 165 -2.75 -10.24 -28.82
C VAL A 165 -1.41 -9.48 -28.72
N ARG A 166 -1.39 -8.19 -29.05
CA ARG A 166 -0.16 -7.39 -29.05
C ARG A 166 -0.21 -6.33 -27.94
N LEU A 167 0.85 -6.28 -27.13
CA LEU A 167 0.98 -5.38 -25.97
C LEU A 167 1.90 -4.19 -26.31
N ALA A 168 1.37 -2.99 -26.21
CA ALA A 168 2.09 -1.76 -26.53
C ALA A 168 3.16 -1.46 -25.46
N THR A 169 4.42 -1.40 -25.89
CA THR A 169 5.59 -1.25 -25.02
C THR A 169 6.49 -0.14 -25.50
N ASP A 170 6.66 0.90 -24.70
CA ASP A 170 7.63 1.97 -24.96
C ASP A 170 9.00 1.59 -24.42
N VAL A 171 10.05 1.77 -25.22
CA VAL A 171 11.41 1.41 -24.85
C VAL A 171 12.33 2.63 -24.87
N TYR A 172 13.07 2.78 -23.77
CA TYR A 172 14.10 3.80 -23.60
C TYR A 172 15.43 3.13 -23.24
N VAL A 173 16.52 3.60 -23.82
CA VAL A 173 17.86 3.04 -23.58
C VAL A 173 18.86 4.13 -23.25
N PRO A 174 19.96 3.83 -22.54
CA PRO A 174 21.05 4.76 -22.37
C PRO A 174 21.69 5.10 -23.74
N GLY A 175 21.68 6.38 -24.11
CA GLY A 175 22.16 6.82 -25.41
C GLY A 175 23.67 6.62 -25.63
N ASN A 176 24.43 6.42 -24.55
CA ASN A 176 25.87 6.17 -24.56
C ASN A 176 26.24 4.70 -24.32
N ALA A 177 25.28 3.79 -24.28
CA ALA A 177 25.53 2.36 -24.08
C ALA A 177 26.44 1.80 -25.20
N GLN A 178 27.47 1.04 -24.83
CA GLN A 178 28.40 0.41 -25.75
C GLN A 178 28.02 -1.03 -26.14
N GLY A 179 26.91 -1.52 -25.63
CA GLY A 179 26.38 -2.86 -25.85
C GLY A 179 25.05 -3.06 -25.14
N PRO A 180 24.53 -4.29 -25.12
CA PRO A 180 23.28 -4.61 -24.42
C PRO A 180 23.41 -4.38 -22.89
N VAL A 181 22.34 -3.89 -22.28
CA VAL A 181 22.28 -3.53 -20.88
C VAL A 181 21.15 -4.28 -20.16
N PRO A 182 21.16 -4.39 -18.82
CA PRO A 182 20.03 -4.94 -18.09
C PRO A 182 18.80 -4.03 -18.21
N VAL A 183 17.62 -4.62 -18.06
CA VAL A 183 16.33 -3.97 -18.34
C VAL A 183 15.50 -3.86 -17.09
N MET A 184 14.90 -2.71 -16.86
CA MET A 184 13.79 -2.54 -15.94
C MET A 184 12.47 -2.56 -16.70
N LEU A 185 11.58 -3.45 -16.32
CA LEU A 185 10.23 -3.59 -16.89
C LEU A 185 9.19 -3.04 -15.92
N VAL A 186 8.31 -2.20 -16.46
CA VAL A 186 7.10 -1.72 -15.79
C VAL A 186 5.90 -2.13 -16.62
N ARG A 187 4.95 -2.88 -16.05
CA ARG A 187 3.68 -3.21 -16.69
C ARG A 187 2.55 -2.51 -15.96
N THR A 188 1.70 -1.77 -16.66
CA THR A 188 0.73 -0.84 -16.05
C THR A 188 -0.63 -0.86 -16.76
N PRO A 189 -1.74 -0.82 -16.01
CA PRO A 189 -3.06 -0.56 -16.56
C PRO A 189 -3.40 0.93 -16.72
N TYR A 190 -2.48 1.85 -16.33
CA TYR A 190 -2.73 3.28 -16.12
C TYR A 190 -2.17 4.19 -17.21
N ASP A 191 -1.84 3.67 -18.40
CA ASP A 191 -1.20 4.36 -19.52
C ASP A 191 0.31 4.54 -19.33
N LYS A 192 1.09 3.81 -20.16
CA LYS A 192 2.57 3.88 -20.19
C LYS A 192 3.11 5.28 -20.50
N THR A 193 2.27 6.16 -21.07
CA THR A 193 2.65 7.52 -21.44
C THR A 193 2.32 8.57 -20.38
N ALA A 194 1.56 8.21 -19.33
CA ALA A 194 1.08 9.16 -18.33
C ALA A 194 2.21 9.87 -17.56
N ALA A 195 3.26 9.12 -17.16
CA ALA A 195 4.40 9.70 -16.46
C ALA A 195 5.69 8.85 -16.63
N PRO A 196 6.18 8.60 -17.87
CA PRO A 196 7.35 7.74 -18.09
C PRO A 196 8.62 8.29 -17.42
N TRP A 197 8.70 9.61 -17.23
CA TRP A 197 9.82 10.27 -16.57
C TRP A 197 10.04 9.86 -15.11
N ASN A 198 9.04 9.29 -14.45
CA ASN A 198 9.18 8.76 -13.10
C ASN A 198 10.19 7.59 -13.04
N TYR A 199 10.40 6.90 -14.16
CA TYR A 199 11.32 5.78 -14.30
C TYR A 199 12.61 6.12 -15.04
N PHE A 200 12.78 7.34 -15.58
CA PHE A 200 13.96 7.72 -16.35
C PHE A 200 15.27 7.68 -15.56
N ASN A 201 15.20 7.70 -14.24
CA ASN A 201 16.39 7.53 -13.41
C ASN A 201 17.06 6.16 -13.61
N PHE A 202 16.33 5.12 -14.01
CA PHE A 202 16.93 3.85 -14.41
C PHE A 202 17.78 4.02 -15.68
N VAL A 203 17.24 4.71 -16.71
CA VAL A 203 17.98 4.96 -17.94
C VAL A 203 19.20 5.84 -17.68
N ARG A 204 19.04 6.89 -16.88
CA ARG A 204 20.12 7.79 -16.46
C ARG A 204 21.22 7.07 -15.66
N ARG A 205 20.88 5.94 -15.02
CA ARG A 205 21.80 5.05 -14.29
C ARG A 205 22.28 3.86 -15.12
N GLY A 206 21.96 3.80 -16.42
CA GLY A 206 22.51 2.84 -17.38
C GLY A 206 21.70 1.56 -17.57
N TYR A 207 20.43 1.53 -17.20
CA TYR A 207 19.47 0.47 -17.51
C TYR A 207 18.70 0.80 -18.80
N ALA A 208 18.29 -0.18 -19.55
CA ALA A 208 17.16 -0.01 -20.45
C ALA A 208 15.86 -0.01 -19.63
N LEU A 209 14.84 0.66 -20.15
CA LEU A 209 13.53 0.76 -19.53
C LEU A 209 12.47 0.36 -20.57
N ALA A 210 11.65 -0.60 -20.24
CA ALA A 210 10.47 -0.98 -20.99
C ALA A 210 9.22 -0.68 -20.14
N ILE A 211 8.31 0.14 -20.66
CA ILE A 211 7.02 0.43 -20.01
C ILE A 211 5.93 -0.09 -20.93
N GLN A 212 5.13 -1.02 -20.43
CA GLN A 212 4.10 -1.72 -21.19
C GLN A 212 2.71 -1.44 -20.63
N ASP A 213 1.78 -1.08 -21.51
CA ASP A 213 0.36 -1.15 -21.19
C ASP A 213 -0.05 -2.62 -21.09
N VAL A 214 -0.73 -3.02 -20.02
CA VAL A 214 -1.29 -4.39 -19.92
C VAL A 214 -2.41 -4.60 -20.94
N ARG A 215 -2.76 -5.83 -21.21
CA ARG A 215 -3.81 -6.24 -22.14
C ARG A 215 -5.09 -5.41 -21.98
N GLY A 216 -5.67 -4.95 -23.10
CA GLY A 216 -6.91 -4.18 -23.13
C GLY A 216 -6.82 -2.77 -22.56
N ARG A 217 -5.60 -2.26 -22.27
CA ARG A 217 -5.41 -0.90 -21.73
C ARG A 217 -4.66 -0.03 -22.73
N SER A 218 -5.06 1.25 -22.76
CA SER A 218 -4.43 2.33 -23.54
C SER A 218 -4.12 1.92 -24.99
N ALA A 219 -2.88 1.66 -25.35
CA ALA A 219 -2.47 1.29 -26.70
C ALA A 219 -2.31 -0.22 -26.93
N SER A 220 -2.51 -1.05 -25.92
CA SER A 220 -2.49 -2.50 -26.04
C SER A 220 -3.79 -3.05 -26.59
N GLU A 221 -3.71 -4.14 -27.32
CA GLU A 221 -4.86 -4.86 -27.87
C GLU A 221 -5.50 -5.80 -26.83
N GLY A 222 -6.63 -6.40 -27.21
CA GLY A 222 -7.40 -7.35 -26.41
C GLY A 222 -8.35 -6.67 -25.44
N ASP A 223 -8.95 -7.47 -24.56
CA ASP A 223 -9.91 -7.02 -23.57
C ASP A 223 -9.26 -6.99 -22.17
N PHE A 224 -9.57 -5.95 -21.39
CA PHE A 224 -9.09 -5.84 -20.03
C PHE A 224 -9.95 -6.66 -19.08
N LEU A 225 -9.39 -7.77 -18.61
CA LEU A 225 -9.90 -8.53 -17.48
C LEU A 225 -8.82 -8.50 -16.40
N PRO A 226 -8.97 -7.66 -15.36
CA PRO A 226 -7.91 -7.46 -14.38
C PRO A 226 -7.43 -8.77 -13.76
N CYS A 227 -6.13 -8.90 -13.62
CA CYS A 227 -5.44 -10.01 -12.97
C CYS A 227 -5.49 -11.36 -13.71
N TYR A 228 -6.21 -11.51 -14.81
CA TYR A 228 -6.45 -12.81 -15.44
C TYR A 228 -5.28 -13.29 -16.31
N HIS A 229 -4.76 -12.45 -17.22
CA HIS A 229 -3.75 -12.86 -18.20
C HIS A 229 -2.30 -12.55 -17.78
N GLU A 230 -2.07 -12.03 -16.58
CA GLU A 230 -0.82 -11.37 -16.24
C GLU A 230 0.39 -12.30 -16.12
N VAL A 231 0.17 -13.60 -15.86
CA VAL A 231 1.25 -14.61 -15.82
C VAL A 231 1.80 -14.86 -17.22
N GLU A 232 0.91 -15.14 -18.17
CA GLU A 232 1.25 -15.49 -19.56
C GLU A 232 1.79 -14.26 -20.32
N ASP A 233 1.15 -13.12 -20.18
CA ASP A 233 1.57 -11.86 -20.81
C ASP A 233 2.92 -11.37 -20.24
N GLY A 234 3.15 -11.57 -18.95
CA GLY A 234 4.44 -11.30 -18.32
C GLY A 234 5.56 -12.18 -18.86
N ASP A 235 5.30 -13.49 -18.98
CA ASP A 235 6.26 -14.45 -19.53
C ASP A 235 6.64 -14.13 -20.98
N ASP A 236 5.63 -13.88 -21.83
CA ASP A 236 5.85 -13.54 -23.24
C ASP A 236 6.62 -12.24 -23.40
N THR A 237 6.33 -11.24 -22.56
CA THR A 237 7.05 -9.96 -22.54
C THR A 237 8.51 -10.12 -22.12
N LEU A 238 8.79 -10.93 -21.09
CA LEU A 238 10.15 -11.22 -20.65
C LEU A 238 10.97 -11.91 -21.73
N ASN A 239 10.38 -12.89 -22.41
CA ASN A 239 11.02 -13.60 -23.54
C ASN A 239 11.29 -12.64 -24.70
N TRP A 240 10.35 -11.75 -25.03
CA TRP A 240 10.54 -10.75 -26.08
C TRP A 240 11.69 -9.78 -25.73
N ILE A 241 11.71 -9.25 -24.50
CA ILE A 241 12.78 -8.34 -24.04
C ILE A 241 14.14 -9.04 -24.13
N ALA A 242 14.26 -10.29 -23.70
CA ALA A 242 15.52 -11.03 -23.73
C ALA A 242 16.07 -11.26 -25.14
N GLY A 243 15.19 -11.29 -26.14
CA GLY A 243 15.56 -11.42 -27.56
C GLY A 243 15.99 -10.13 -28.23
N GLN A 244 15.97 -8.98 -27.56
CA GLN A 244 16.28 -7.69 -28.17
C GLN A 244 17.79 -7.38 -28.15
N GLU A 245 18.31 -6.75 -29.22
CA GLU A 245 19.74 -6.40 -29.34
C GLU A 245 20.23 -5.43 -28.27
N TRP A 246 19.35 -4.62 -27.68
CA TRP A 246 19.66 -3.68 -26.61
C TRP A 246 19.61 -4.28 -25.21
N SER A 247 19.08 -5.50 -25.06
CA SER A 247 18.91 -6.21 -23.80
C SER A 247 20.00 -7.26 -23.60
N ASN A 248 20.58 -7.33 -22.40
CA ASN A 248 21.50 -8.42 -22.02
C ASN A 248 20.78 -9.66 -21.49
N GLY A 249 19.43 -9.69 -21.54
CA GLY A 249 18.61 -10.80 -21.07
C GLY A 249 18.36 -10.84 -19.56
N ARG A 250 18.85 -9.87 -18.79
CA ARG A 250 18.60 -9.75 -17.34
C ARG A 250 17.54 -8.67 -17.11
N VAL A 251 16.39 -9.06 -16.56
CA VAL A 251 15.25 -8.17 -16.36
C VAL A 251 14.91 -8.07 -14.89
N GLY A 252 14.73 -6.84 -14.42
CA GLY A 252 14.08 -6.54 -13.13
C GLY A 252 12.72 -5.90 -13.35
N MET A 253 11.82 -6.03 -12.39
CA MET A 253 10.53 -5.36 -12.42
C MET A 253 10.36 -4.45 -11.20
N ILE A 254 9.62 -3.35 -11.37
CA ILE A 254 9.31 -2.38 -10.32
C ILE A 254 7.92 -1.82 -10.47
N GLY A 255 7.27 -1.53 -9.35
CA GLY A 255 6.01 -0.83 -9.27
C GLY A 255 5.17 -1.23 -8.07
N GLY A 256 4.10 -0.46 -7.83
CA GLY A 256 3.19 -0.66 -6.71
C GLY A 256 1.78 -1.05 -7.15
N SER A 257 0.97 -1.58 -6.23
CA SER A 257 -0.41 -1.91 -6.48
C SER A 257 -0.54 -2.97 -7.59
N TYR A 258 -1.33 -2.73 -8.60
CA TYR A 258 -1.40 -3.58 -9.79
C TYR A 258 -0.02 -3.83 -10.44
N LEU A 259 0.88 -2.80 -10.44
CA LEU A 259 2.24 -2.96 -10.96
C LEU A 259 3.11 -3.82 -10.02
N GLY A 260 2.73 -3.98 -8.76
CA GLY A 260 3.27 -4.98 -7.83
C GLY A 260 2.75 -6.36 -8.14
N TYR A 261 1.45 -6.50 -8.35
CA TYR A 261 0.77 -7.75 -8.70
C TYR A 261 1.37 -8.42 -9.94
N VAL A 262 1.54 -7.67 -11.03
CA VAL A 262 2.08 -8.22 -12.29
C VAL A 262 3.53 -8.73 -12.16
N GLN A 263 4.28 -8.27 -11.17
CA GLN A 263 5.62 -8.79 -10.89
C GLN A 263 5.57 -10.21 -10.34
N TRP A 264 4.67 -10.46 -9.38
CA TRP A 264 4.46 -11.78 -8.80
C TRP A 264 3.87 -12.75 -9.82
N CYS A 265 2.97 -12.27 -10.68
CA CYS A 265 2.49 -13.04 -11.83
C CYS A 265 3.63 -13.43 -12.78
N ALA A 266 4.49 -12.49 -13.14
CA ALA A 266 5.66 -12.75 -13.96
C ALA A 266 6.63 -13.75 -13.26
N ALA A 267 6.83 -13.64 -11.95
CA ALA A 267 7.61 -14.59 -11.17
C ALA A 267 6.98 -15.99 -11.16
N ALA A 268 5.65 -16.08 -11.10
CA ALA A 268 4.91 -17.35 -11.15
C ALA A 268 5.13 -18.12 -12.47
N SER A 269 5.43 -17.43 -13.57
CA SER A 269 5.78 -18.08 -14.84
C SER A 269 7.08 -18.89 -14.79
N GLY A 270 7.96 -18.60 -13.83
CA GLY A 270 9.28 -19.23 -13.73
C GLY A 270 10.27 -18.79 -14.81
N ASN A 271 10.01 -17.67 -15.50
CA ASN A 271 10.85 -17.18 -16.60
C ASN A 271 12.28 -16.86 -16.10
N PRO A 272 13.33 -17.44 -16.72
CA PRO A 272 14.71 -17.31 -16.26
C PRO A 272 15.30 -15.90 -16.45
N HIS A 273 14.69 -15.07 -17.27
CA HIS A 273 15.13 -13.70 -17.52
C HIS A 273 14.75 -12.74 -16.41
N LEU A 274 13.73 -13.06 -15.59
CA LEU A 274 13.34 -12.26 -14.44
C LEU A 274 14.28 -12.54 -13.26
N GLN A 275 15.04 -11.55 -12.83
CA GLN A 275 16.11 -11.72 -11.84
C GLN A 275 16.01 -10.81 -10.60
N ALA A 276 15.09 -9.84 -10.59
CA ALA A 276 14.83 -9.02 -9.41
C ALA A 276 13.42 -8.43 -9.43
N LEU A 277 12.79 -8.38 -8.26
CA LEU A 277 11.52 -7.70 -8.02
C LEU A 277 11.73 -6.52 -7.06
N VAL A 278 11.08 -5.41 -7.35
CA VAL A 278 10.86 -4.28 -6.43
C VAL A 278 9.35 -4.09 -6.33
N SER A 279 8.74 -4.84 -5.43
CA SER A 279 7.29 -4.95 -5.27
C SER A 279 6.82 -4.05 -4.15
N MET A 280 5.97 -3.09 -4.46
CA MET A 280 5.44 -2.13 -3.49
C MET A 280 3.94 -2.29 -3.37
N VAL A 281 3.39 -2.26 -2.13
CA VAL A 281 1.94 -2.26 -1.87
C VAL A 281 1.19 -3.20 -2.84
N THR A 282 1.59 -4.47 -2.85
CA THR A 282 1.18 -5.40 -3.90
C THR A 282 -0.14 -6.05 -3.61
N ALA A 283 -1.03 -6.06 -4.61
CA ALA A 283 -2.27 -6.82 -4.55
C ALA A 283 -2.01 -8.34 -4.47
N GLY A 284 -2.87 -9.02 -3.73
CA GLY A 284 -2.83 -10.47 -3.53
C GLY A 284 -3.69 -11.26 -4.49
N SER A 285 -3.82 -12.55 -4.19
CA SER A 285 -4.76 -13.40 -4.89
C SER A 285 -6.19 -13.09 -4.47
N ALA A 286 -7.12 -13.20 -5.40
CA ALA A 286 -8.54 -13.09 -5.11
C ALA A 286 -8.96 -14.06 -3.99
N PHE A 287 -10.02 -13.77 -3.29
CA PHE A 287 -10.52 -14.46 -2.10
C PHE A 287 -9.68 -14.28 -0.81
N ALA A 288 -8.42 -13.90 -0.91
CA ALA A 288 -7.59 -13.55 0.25
C ALA A 288 -7.41 -12.04 0.40
N ASP A 289 -7.35 -11.34 -0.72
CA ASP A 289 -7.14 -9.88 -0.80
C ASP A 289 -8.21 -9.24 -1.70
N ILE A 290 -7.85 -8.55 -2.77
CA ILE A 290 -8.77 -7.85 -3.67
C ILE A 290 -9.11 -8.69 -4.92
N PRO A 291 -10.34 -8.63 -5.40
CA PRO A 291 -11.51 -7.87 -4.92
C PRO A 291 -12.36 -8.62 -3.89
N ARG A 292 -11.90 -9.71 -3.32
CA ARG A 292 -12.72 -10.64 -2.52
C ARG A 292 -12.05 -11.06 -1.21
N ARG A 293 -11.78 -10.11 -0.35
CA ARG A 293 -11.12 -10.38 0.94
C ARG A 293 -11.94 -11.33 1.81
N GLY A 294 -11.34 -12.45 2.22
CA GLY A 294 -12.02 -13.47 2.99
C GLY A 294 -13.26 -14.08 2.33
N GLY A 295 -13.37 -13.98 0.99
CA GLY A 295 -14.52 -14.38 0.22
C GLY A 295 -15.64 -13.33 0.13
N CYS A 296 -15.58 -12.25 0.92
CA CYS A 296 -16.48 -11.10 0.81
C CYS A 296 -16.07 -10.22 -0.38
N PHE A 297 -17.02 -9.59 -1.06
CA PHE A 297 -16.70 -8.72 -2.20
C PHE A 297 -16.50 -7.27 -1.75
N GLU A 298 -15.34 -6.69 -2.08
CA GLU A 298 -14.97 -5.33 -1.68
C GLU A 298 -15.70 -4.26 -2.49
N SER A 299 -16.64 -3.56 -1.84
CA SER A 299 -17.28 -2.38 -2.42
C SER A 299 -16.32 -1.19 -2.55
N GLY A 300 -15.29 -1.13 -1.73
CA GLY A 300 -14.22 -0.13 -1.80
C GLY A 300 -13.48 -0.11 -3.14
N MET A 301 -13.43 -1.25 -3.84
CA MET A 301 -12.83 -1.36 -5.17
C MET A 301 -13.62 -0.69 -6.29
N MET A 302 -14.86 -0.25 -6.05
CA MET A 302 -15.70 0.33 -7.09
C MET A 302 -15.17 1.66 -7.61
N ALA A 303 -14.54 2.46 -6.75
CA ALA A 303 -13.89 3.70 -7.17
C ALA A 303 -12.79 3.43 -8.22
N TRP A 304 -11.90 2.48 -7.95
CA TRP A 304 -10.89 2.05 -8.91
C TRP A 304 -11.51 1.45 -10.18
N ALA A 305 -12.51 0.58 -10.05
CA ALA A 305 -13.17 -0.05 -11.18
C ALA A 305 -13.80 0.98 -12.13
N PHE A 306 -14.40 2.03 -11.58
CA PHE A 306 -14.96 3.12 -12.39
C PHE A 306 -13.87 3.93 -13.09
N ALA A 307 -12.74 4.20 -12.42
CA ALA A 307 -11.61 4.92 -13.01
C ALA A 307 -10.98 4.18 -14.19
N VAL A 308 -10.95 2.84 -14.14
CA VAL A 308 -10.34 1.99 -15.18
C VAL A 308 -11.35 1.36 -16.14
N SER A 309 -12.60 1.81 -16.11
CA SER A 309 -13.69 1.27 -16.93
C SER A 309 -13.45 1.40 -18.44
N ASN A 310 -12.77 2.45 -18.87
CA ASN A 310 -12.41 2.71 -20.27
C ASN A 310 -10.96 2.25 -20.57
N HIS A 311 -10.58 2.22 -21.84
CA HIS A 311 -9.20 1.93 -22.26
C HIS A 311 -8.15 2.82 -21.59
N GLN A 312 -8.48 4.07 -21.28
CA GLN A 312 -7.66 5.01 -20.52
C GLN A 312 -8.23 5.21 -19.13
N MET A 313 -7.35 5.43 -18.16
CA MET A 313 -7.78 5.77 -16.81
C MET A 313 -8.43 7.16 -16.77
N ASP A 314 -9.60 7.24 -16.14
CA ASP A 314 -10.28 8.49 -15.83
C ASP A 314 -10.46 8.62 -14.31
N ALA A 315 -9.50 9.25 -13.67
CA ALA A 315 -9.51 9.44 -12.22
C ALA A 315 -10.70 10.32 -11.73
N ALA A 316 -11.31 11.12 -12.61
CA ALA A 316 -12.45 11.93 -12.22
C ALA A 316 -13.67 11.06 -11.85
N ARG A 317 -13.78 9.84 -12.38
CA ARG A 317 -14.86 8.91 -12.06
C ARG A 317 -14.81 8.37 -10.62
N MET A 318 -13.68 8.47 -9.93
CA MET A 318 -13.56 8.12 -8.51
C MET A 318 -14.14 9.21 -7.59
N VAL A 319 -14.08 10.48 -8.03
CA VAL A 319 -14.47 11.62 -7.20
C VAL A 319 -15.97 11.86 -7.34
N ARG A 320 -16.75 11.32 -6.42
CA ARG A 320 -18.22 11.36 -6.41
C ARG A 320 -18.73 11.66 -5.00
N ASP A 321 -19.86 12.36 -4.92
CA ASP A 321 -20.58 12.65 -3.68
C ASP A 321 -21.81 11.74 -3.47
N ASP A 322 -22.09 10.84 -4.44
CA ASP A 322 -23.23 9.93 -4.44
C ASP A 322 -22.83 8.44 -4.26
N TRP A 323 -21.64 8.16 -3.72
CA TRP A 323 -21.19 6.79 -3.50
C TRP A 323 -22.17 5.97 -2.64
N ASP A 324 -22.82 6.60 -1.67
CA ASP A 324 -23.81 5.93 -0.83
C ASP A 324 -25.00 5.39 -1.63
N ASP A 325 -25.48 6.12 -2.63
CA ASP A 325 -26.55 5.70 -3.51
C ASP A 325 -26.07 4.65 -4.51
N VAL A 326 -24.87 4.84 -5.09
CA VAL A 326 -24.27 3.92 -6.07
C VAL A 326 -24.06 2.53 -5.47
N LEU A 327 -23.53 2.44 -4.26
CA LEU A 327 -23.26 1.15 -3.61
C LEU A 327 -24.54 0.40 -3.18
N GLN A 328 -25.71 1.03 -3.22
CA GLN A 328 -27.00 0.40 -2.95
C GLN A 328 -27.70 -0.15 -4.20
N ILE A 329 -27.24 0.17 -5.41
CA ILE A 329 -27.85 -0.31 -6.66
C ILE A 329 -27.80 -1.84 -6.71
N ARG A 330 -28.95 -2.46 -6.99
CA ARG A 330 -29.09 -3.91 -7.17
C ARG A 330 -29.98 -4.22 -8.38
N PRO A 331 -29.71 -5.26 -9.17
CA PRO A 331 -28.52 -6.13 -9.07
C PRO A 331 -27.23 -5.34 -9.41
N LEU A 332 -26.08 -5.82 -8.91
CA LEU A 332 -24.80 -5.10 -9.06
C LEU A 332 -24.37 -4.92 -10.52
N GLU A 333 -24.78 -5.81 -11.40
CA GLU A 333 -24.52 -5.71 -12.84
C GLU A 333 -25.12 -4.45 -13.47
N SER A 334 -26.16 -3.84 -12.86
CA SER A 334 -26.73 -2.57 -13.33
C SER A 334 -26.00 -1.34 -12.78
N MET A 335 -25.17 -1.52 -11.76
CA MET A 335 -24.57 -0.41 -11.00
C MET A 335 -23.78 0.56 -11.88
N ALA A 336 -22.87 0.06 -12.71
CA ALA A 336 -22.05 0.92 -13.57
C ALA A 336 -22.92 1.67 -14.60
N ARG A 337 -23.88 0.97 -15.22
CA ARG A 337 -24.79 1.60 -16.20
C ARG A 337 -25.65 2.70 -15.57
N GLU A 338 -26.14 2.50 -14.36
CA GLU A 338 -26.95 3.51 -13.67
C GLU A 338 -26.09 4.68 -13.16
N ALA A 339 -24.89 4.40 -12.66
CA ALA A 339 -24.03 5.41 -12.06
C ALA A 339 -23.22 6.25 -13.08
N ILE A 340 -22.74 5.63 -14.17
CA ILE A 340 -21.85 6.28 -15.15
C ILE A 340 -22.30 6.13 -16.61
N GLY A 341 -23.47 5.53 -16.86
CA GLY A 341 -24.12 5.43 -18.18
C GLY A 341 -23.55 4.33 -19.11
N GLU A 342 -22.66 3.47 -18.63
CA GLU A 342 -22.02 2.40 -19.41
C GLU A 342 -21.76 1.14 -18.57
N ASP A 343 -21.68 0.00 -19.23
CA ASP A 343 -21.32 -1.26 -18.57
C ASP A 343 -19.79 -1.36 -18.42
N ILE A 344 -19.34 -1.89 -17.30
CA ILE A 344 -17.94 -2.27 -17.09
C ILE A 344 -17.85 -3.79 -17.23
N HIS A 345 -17.37 -4.24 -18.39
CA HIS A 345 -17.37 -5.66 -18.74
C HIS A 345 -16.67 -6.56 -17.71
N PHE A 346 -15.47 -6.20 -17.29
CA PHE A 346 -14.74 -7.01 -16.29
C PHE A 346 -15.45 -7.05 -14.93
N LEU A 347 -16.13 -5.96 -14.55
CA LEU A 347 -16.86 -5.90 -13.28
C LEU A 347 -18.08 -6.82 -13.31
N ASN A 348 -18.81 -6.84 -14.41
CA ASN A 348 -19.93 -7.78 -14.60
C ASN A 348 -19.42 -9.23 -14.59
N THR A 349 -18.29 -9.51 -15.27
CA THR A 349 -17.64 -10.82 -15.20
C THR A 349 -17.32 -11.21 -13.75
N TRP A 350 -16.80 -10.30 -12.94
CA TRP A 350 -16.52 -10.58 -11.52
C TRP A 350 -17.77 -10.91 -10.71
N PHE A 351 -18.89 -10.23 -11.00
CA PHE A 351 -20.17 -10.51 -10.32
C PHE A 351 -20.80 -11.84 -10.75
N GLU A 352 -20.62 -12.24 -12.02
CA GLU A 352 -21.09 -13.53 -12.57
C GLU A 352 -20.31 -14.73 -12.00
N HIS A 353 -19.13 -14.51 -11.38
CA HIS A 353 -18.28 -15.53 -10.79
C HIS A 353 -18.22 -15.42 -9.26
N PRO A 354 -19.31 -15.78 -8.52
CA PRO A 354 -19.38 -15.55 -7.07
C PRO A 354 -18.50 -16.50 -6.24
N ASP A 355 -18.10 -17.64 -6.78
CA ASP A 355 -17.28 -18.66 -6.10
C ASP A 355 -15.88 -18.75 -6.72
N ASN A 356 -14.93 -19.40 -6.03
CA ASN A 356 -13.54 -19.54 -6.46
C ASN A 356 -13.39 -20.56 -7.58
N ASP A 357 -13.81 -20.18 -8.75
CA ASP A 357 -13.73 -20.99 -9.98
C ASP A 357 -12.43 -20.73 -10.78
N GLU A 358 -12.40 -21.23 -12.03
CA GLU A 358 -11.24 -21.09 -12.91
C GLU A 358 -10.82 -19.63 -13.14
N LEU A 359 -11.78 -18.67 -13.19
CA LEU A 359 -11.47 -17.25 -13.35
C LEU A 359 -10.52 -16.75 -12.26
N TRP A 360 -10.86 -17.02 -11.02
CA TRP A 360 -10.11 -16.56 -9.87
C TRP A 360 -8.82 -17.35 -9.65
N GLN A 361 -8.82 -18.65 -9.98
CA GLN A 361 -7.62 -19.50 -9.89
C GLN A 361 -6.54 -19.08 -10.89
N MET A 362 -6.91 -18.54 -12.06
CA MET A 362 -5.95 -17.98 -13.01
C MET A 362 -5.24 -16.74 -12.47
N SER A 363 -5.91 -15.94 -11.63
CA SER A 363 -5.33 -14.77 -10.99
C SER A 363 -4.55 -15.08 -9.70
N ASP A 364 -4.59 -16.30 -9.18
CA ASP A 364 -3.89 -16.69 -7.94
C ASP A 364 -2.38 -16.91 -8.18
N TRP A 365 -1.63 -15.81 -8.17
CA TRP A 365 -0.18 -15.88 -8.33
C TRP A 365 0.50 -16.63 -7.17
N GLN A 366 -0.03 -16.58 -5.96
CA GLN A 366 0.55 -17.28 -4.81
C GLN A 366 0.53 -18.80 -5.02
N ALA A 367 -0.62 -19.34 -5.42
CA ALA A 367 -0.74 -20.76 -5.72
C ALA A 367 0.13 -21.18 -6.93
N ARG A 368 0.24 -20.31 -7.93
CA ARG A 368 1.01 -20.55 -9.15
C ARG A 368 2.53 -20.37 -8.96
N SER A 369 2.96 -19.58 -7.97
CA SER A 369 4.38 -19.25 -7.71
C SER A 369 5.16 -20.35 -6.98
N LYS A 370 4.58 -21.49 -6.68
CA LYS A 370 5.24 -22.58 -5.93
C LYS A 370 6.49 -23.06 -6.68
N GLY A 371 7.67 -22.73 -6.13
CA GLY A 371 8.98 -23.06 -6.69
C GLY A 371 9.72 -21.91 -7.38
N ALA A 372 9.07 -20.81 -7.68
CA ALA A 372 9.74 -19.60 -8.13
C ALA A 372 10.62 -19.02 -7.01
N ARG A 373 11.85 -18.59 -7.36
CA ARG A 373 12.78 -17.93 -6.43
C ARG A 373 13.45 -16.78 -7.15
N ILE A 374 12.79 -15.63 -7.12
CA ILE A 374 13.30 -14.40 -7.73
C ILE A 374 13.61 -13.41 -6.61
N PRO A 375 14.85 -12.92 -6.46
CA PRO A 375 15.19 -11.95 -5.43
C PRO A 375 14.15 -10.83 -5.33
N ALA A 376 13.52 -10.65 -4.16
CA ALA A 376 12.39 -9.75 -3.96
C ALA A 376 12.65 -8.73 -2.87
N LEU A 377 12.54 -7.44 -3.23
CA LEU A 377 12.46 -6.31 -2.32
C LEU A 377 11.00 -5.89 -2.22
N ILE A 378 10.43 -6.01 -1.02
CA ILE A 378 9.00 -5.82 -0.75
C ILE A 378 8.81 -4.58 0.11
N PHE A 379 7.94 -3.67 -0.30
CA PHE A 379 7.53 -2.51 0.48
C PHE A 379 6.03 -2.53 0.69
N SER A 380 5.56 -2.23 1.92
CA SER A 380 4.14 -2.07 2.21
C SER A 380 3.92 -1.28 3.50
N GLY A 381 2.67 -0.99 3.79
CA GLY A 381 2.23 -0.27 4.97
C GLY A 381 1.31 -1.08 5.89
N TRP A 382 1.13 -0.58 7.11
CA TRP A 382 0.18 -1.15 8.07
C TRP A 382 -1.27 -0.90 7.64
N PHE A 383 -1.49 0.17 6.90
CA PHE A 383 -2.78 0.61 6.39
C PHE A 383 -2.83 0.53 4.85
N ASP A 384 -2.16 -0.47 4.28
CA ASP A 384 -2.14 -0.72 2.85
C ASP A 384 -3.38 -1.52 2.46
N ASP A 385 -4.14 -1.05 1.49
CA ASP A 385 -5.32 -1.72 0.93
C ASP A 385 -5.01 -3.15 0.49
N ASP A 386 -3.83 -3.33 -0.12
CA ASP A 386 -3.29 -4.60 -0.56
C ASP A 386 -2.46 -5.30 0.55
N GLY A 387 -2.76 -5.02 1.81
CA GLY A 387 -2.01 -5.52 2.96
C GLY A 387 -2.00 -7.04 3.05
N MET A 388 -3.07 -7.73 2.64
CA MET A 388 -3.12 -9.18 2.60
C MET A 388 -2.28 -9.75 1.44
N GLY A 389 -2.24 -9.07 0.28
CA GLY A 389 -1.35 -9.43 -0.82
C GLY A 389 0.12 -9.35 -0.43
N THR A 390 0.51 -8.29 0.26
CA THR A 390 1.85 -8.21 0.86
C THR A 390 2.09 -9.34 1.88
N THR A 391 1.09 -9.73 2.68
CA THR A 391 1.21 -10.87 3.60
C THR A 391 1.48 -12.16 2.84
N GLN A 392 0.78 -12.41 1.73
CA GLN A 392 1.03 -13.55 0.85
C GLN A 392 2.44 -13.52 0.25
N ALA A 393 2.95 -12.35 -0.15
CA ALA A 393 4.31 -12.19 -0.64
C ALA A 393 5.36 -12.52 0.44
N LEU A 394 5.16 -12.05 1.66
CA LEU A 394 6.03 -12.37 2.81
C LEU A 394 6.04 -13.87 3.14
N GLU A 395 4.90 -14.53 3.07
CA GLU A 395 4.78 -15.98 3.25
C GLU A 395 5.50 -16.77 2.15
N LEU A 396 5.35 -16.34 0.90
CA LEU A 396 6.03 -16.98 -0.23
C LEU A 396 7.56 -16.94 -0.09
N VAL A 397 8.09 -15.78 0.35
CA VAL A 397 9.55 -15.60 0.49
C VAL A 397 10.10 -16.07 1.82
N HIS A 398 9.26 -16.51 2.76
CA HIS A 398 9.65 -16.82 4.14
C HIS A 398 10.87 -17.75 4.24
N ASP A 399 10.89 -18.82 3.45
CA ASP A 399 11.94 -19.84 3.45
C ASP A 399 13.05 -19.60 2.40
N TRP A 400 13.05 -18.42 1.74
CA TRP A 400 14.10 -18.09 0.79
C TRP A 400 15.38 -17.67 1.54
N PRO A 401 16.57 -17.79 0.90
CA PRO A 401 17.80 -17.26 1.48
C PRO A 401 17.64 -15.79 1.88
N ALA A 402 18.18 -15.41 3.03
CA ALA A 402 18.08 -14.04 3.54
C ALA A 402 18.61 -13.00 2.53
N ALA A 403 19.66 -13.36 1.78
CA ALA A 403 20.23 -12.51 0.72
C ALA A 403 19.29 -12.28 -0.49
N GLN A 404 18.20 -13.05 -0.64
CA GLN A 404 17.28 -12.97 -1.77
C GLN A 404 15.92 -12.35 -1.40
N ARG A 405 15.75 -11.88 -0.17
CA ARG A 405 14.51 -11.29 0.30
C ARG A 405 14.77 -10.11 1.22
N LYS A 406 14.06 -9.04 0.99
CA LYS A 406 14.05 -7.88 1.88
C LYS A 406 12.65 -7.29 1.93
N ALA A 407 12.17 -6.97 3.13
CA ALA A 407 10.89 -6.30 3.34
C ALA A 407 11.08 -5.03 4.16
N VAL A 408 10.39 -3.97 3.78
CA VAL A 408 10.33 -2.70 4.50
C VAL A 408 8.86 -2.37 4.74
N LEU A 409 8.43 -2.47 6.01
CA LEU A 409 7.04 -2.36 6.43
C LEU A 409 6.86 -1.10 7.28
N GLY A 410 6.19 -0.09 6.73
CA GLY A 410 6.03 1.22 7.35
C GLY A 410 4.63 1.47 7.89
N PRO A 411 4.40 2.62 8.53
CA PRO A 411 3.08 3.03 8.99
C PRO A 411 2.35 3.79 7.87
N TRP A 412 2.26 3.17 6.69
CA TRP A 412 1.79 3.79 5.46
C TRP A 412 0.44 3.24 5.03
N ILE A 413 -0.30 4.05 4.27
CA ILE A 413 -1.48 3.67 3.49
C ILE A 413 -1.05 3.22 2.08
N HIS A 414 -2.01 2.88 1.22
CA HIS A 414 -1.73 2.42 -0.15
C HIS A 414 -0.94 3.43 -0.99
N SER A 415 -1.11 4.73 -0.77
CA SER A 415 -0.28 5.76 -1.42
C SER A 415 1.20 5.79 -0.96
N PHE A 416 1.62 4.82 -0.17
CA PHE A 416 2.99 4.49 0.22
C PHE A 416 3.86 5.69 0.66
N ASN A 417 4.57 5.60 1.77
CA ASN A 417 5.63 6.53 2.23
C ASN A 417 5.34 8.03 2.01
N SER A 418 4.11 8.45 2.25
CA SER A 418 3.60 9.73 1.77
C SER A 418 3.11 10.69 2.85
N ARG A 419 2.97 10.25 4.12
CA ARG A 419 2.35 11.05 5.18
C ARG A 419 2.96 10.77 6.55
N TYR A 420 3.04 11.81 7.42
CA TYR A 420 3.32 11.68 8.84
C TYR A 420 2.07 11.52 9.69
N ASP A 421 0.93 11.94 9.16
CA ASP A 421 -0.38 11.86 9.77
C ASP A 421 -1.36 11.29 8.76
N ILE A 422 -2.18 10.33 9.17
CA ILE A 422 -3.24 9.76 8.36
C ILE A 422 -4.55 10.09 9.07
N HIS A 423 -5.42 10.87 8.45
CA HIS A 423 -6.73 11.30 8.98
C HIS A 423 -6.64 11.83 10.43
N GLY A 424 -5.61 12.64 10.70
CA GLY A 424 -5.36 13.20 12.03
C GLY A 424 -4.72 12.25 13.04
N VAL A 425 -4.50 10.98 12.67
CA VAL A 425 -3.77 10.01 13.51
C VAL A 425 -2.27 10.11 13.23
N PRO A 426 -1.43 10.45 14.23
CA PRO A 426 0.00 10.59 14.02
C PRO A 426 0.70 9.23 13.90
N MET A 427 1.47 9.06 12.83
CA MET A 427 2.28 7.85 12.62
C MET A 427 3.66 7.95 13.28
N GLY A 428 4.19 9.14 13.45
CA GLY A 428 5.51 9.41 14.03
C GLY A 428 6.39 10.27 13.12
N LEU A 429 7.38 10.96 13.69
CA LEU A 429 8.27 11.86 12.96
C LEU A 429 9.32 11.13 12.11
N ARG A 430 9.45 9.80 12.29
CA ARG A 430 10.34 8.93 11.52
C ARG A 430 9.57 8.01 10.57
N ALA A 431 8.26 8.24 10.40
CA ALA A 431 7.39 7.44 9.55
C ALA A 431 7.82 7.45 8.08
N ILE A 432 8.32 8.58 7.57
CA ILE A 432 8.77 8.72 6.19
C ILE A 432 10.24 8.28 6.06
N ARG A 433 10.52 7.47 5.04
CA ARG A 433 11.84 7.03 4.58
C ARG A 433 12.27 7.86 3.38
N TYR A 434 13.49 8.39 3.42
CA TYR A 434 14.09 9.15 2.33
C TYR A 434 15.21 8.39 1.59
N ASP A 435 15.33 7.10 1.85
CA ASP A 435 16.35 6.20 1.29
C ASP A 435 15.74 5.05 0.47
N VAL A 436 14.42 5.06 0.25
CA VAL A 436 13.71 4.00 -0.49
C VAL A 436 14.29 3.81 -1.89
N ASP A 437 14.52 4.91 -2.60
CA ASP A 437 15.09 4.87 -3.96
C ASP A 437 16.53 4.38 -3.97
N LEU A 438 17.36 4.77 -3.02
CA LEU A 438 18.73 4.23 -2.90
C LEU A 438 18.70 2.72 -2.65
N LEU A 439 17.81 2.26 -1.78
CA LEU A 439 17.68 0.85 -1.45
C LEU A 439 17.30 0.00 -2.67
N TYR A 440 16.29 0.43 -3.45
CA TYR A 440 15.92 -0.37 -4.62
C TYR A 440 16.95 -0.27 -5.76
N PHE A 441 17.67 0.84 -5.92
CA PHE A 441 18.78 0.89 -6.87
C PHE A 441 19.93 -0.02 -6.45
N GLN A 442 20.30 -0.06 -5.16
CA GLN A 442 21.28 -1.02 -4.66
C GLN A 442 20.84 -2.46 -4.90
N TRP A 443 19.55 -2.77 -4.72
CA TRP A 443 18.96 -4.08 -4.95
C TRP A 443 19.09 -4.51 -6.42
N VAL A 444 18.65 -3.68 -7.35
CA VAL A 444 18.72 -4.01 -8.78
C VAL A 444 20.15 -3.97 -9.32
N ASP A 445 21.03 -3.10 -8.82
CA ASP A 445 22.45 -3.10 -9.17
C ASP A 445 23.13 -4.41 -8.73
N HIS A 446 22.81 -4.92 -7.54
CA HIS A 446 23.36 -6.19 -7.06
C HIS A 446 22.89 -7.37 -7.95
N PHE A 447 21.60 -7.52 -8.17
CA PHE A 447 21.05 -8.70 -8.87
C PHE A 447 21.10 -8.63 -10.39
N LEU A 448 21.10 -7.44 -11.00
CA LEU A 448 21.10 -7.30 -12.46
C LEU A 448 22.47 -6.93 -13.04
N ARG A 449 23.40 -6.41 -12.22
CA ARG A 449 24.71 -5.90 -12.67
C ARG A 449 25.88 -6.49 -11.90
N ASP A 450 25.63 -7.39 -10.97
CA ASP A 450 26.62 -8.04 -10.09
C ASP A 450 27.46 -7.02 -9.30
N VAL A 451 26.85 -5.90 -8.86
CA VAL A 451 27.53 -4.90 -8.04
C VAL A 451 27.58 -5.38 -6.59
N GLU A 452 28.79 -5.54 -6.07
CA GLU A 452 29.03 -5.88 -4.65
C GLU A 452 28.83 -4.62 -3.78
N ASN A 453 27.60 -4.35 -3.35
CA ASN A 453 27.23 -3.16 -2.56
C ASN A 453 26.73 -3.50 -1.15
N GLY A 454 26.64 -4.79 -0.81
CA GLY A 454 26.27 -5.28 0.52
C GLY A 454 24.77 -5.18 0.87
N VAL A 455 23.90 -4.84 -0.08
CA VAL A 455 22.45 -4.72 0.17
C VAL A 455 21.84 -6.04 0.64
N GLU A 456 22.36 -7.16 0.15
CA GLU A 456 21.95 -8.53 0.47
C GLU A 456 22.37 -8.97 1.89
N GLN A 457 23.29 -8.22 2.53
CA GLN A 457 23.77 -8.48 3.90
C GLN A 457 22.95 -7.72 4.95
N GLY A 458 22.11 -6.76 4.52
CA GLY A 458 21.22 -6.03 5.40
C GLY A 458 20.15 -6.92 6.01
N ALA A 459 19.51 -6.47 7.09
CA ALA A 459 18.43 -7.21 7.72
C ALA A 459 17.31 -7.53 6.70
N PRO A 460 16.83 -8.78 6.65
CA PRO A 460 15.78 -9.18 5.70
C PRO A 460 14.44 -8.46 5.92
N VAL A 461 14.16 -8.03 7.15
CA VAL A 461 12.93 -7.29 7.48
C VAL A 461 13.27 -6.03 8.26
N GLU A 462 12.78 -4.90 7.78
CA GLU A 462 12.73 -3.64 8.49
C GLU A 462 11.26 -3.26 8.70
N TYR A 463 10.87 -2.88 9.92
CA TYR A 463 9.49 -2.54 10.23
C TYR A 463 9.39 -1.40 11.23
N PHE A 464 8.34 -0.62 11.11
CA PHE A 464 8.10 0.55 11.95
C PHE A 464 7.09 0.27 13.05
N THR A 465 7.39 0.61 14.30
CA THR A 465 6.45 0.51 15.42
C THR A 465 5.84 1.88 15.74
N ILE A 466 4.56 2.05 15.43
CA ILE A 466 3.78 3.24 15.77
C ILE A 466 3.77 3.43 17.30
N GLY A 467 3.90 4.67 17.76
CA GLY A 467 3.97 5.01 19.19
C GLY A 467 5.36 4.86 19.82
N GLU A 468 6.25 4.03 19.25
CA GLU A 468 7.68 4.07 19.57
C GLU A 468 8.46 5.05 18.65
N ASP A 469 7.87 5.45 17.53
CA ASP A 469 8.51 6.26 16.48
C ASP A 469 9.87 5.67 16.04
N LYS A 470 9.88 4.35 15.79
CA LYS A 470 11.14 3.61 15.63
C LYS A 470 11.05 2.55 14.54
N TRP A 471 12.06 2.54 13.66
CA TRP A 471 12.36 1.42 12.77
C TRP A 471 13.11 0.34 13.51
N LYS A 472 12.69 -0.90 13.36
CA LYS A 472 13.28 -2.12 13.92
C LYS A 472 13.67 -3.08 12.81
N THR A 473 14.47 -4.09 13.15
CA THR A 473 14.90 -5.12 12.20
C THR A 473 14.58 -6.52 12.71
N ALA A 474 14.34 -7.44 11.78
CA ALA A 474 14.16 -8.86 12.09
C ALA A 474 14.71 -9.74 10.95
N GLU A 475 14.99 -10.99 11.30
CA GLU A 475 15.44 -12.00 10.34
C GLU A 475 14.29 -12.53 9.48
N ASN A 476 13.06 -12.43 9.97
CA ASN A 476 11.89 -12.97 9.30
C ASN A 476 10.60 -12.25 9.69
N TRP A 477 9.55 -12.44 8.89
CA TRP A 477 8.19 -12.12 9.24
C TRP A 477 7.34 -13.40 9.24
N PRO A 478 6.53 -13.69 10.28
CA PRO A 478 6.38 -12.92 11.52
C PRO A 478 7.67 -12.79 12.34
N VAL A 479 7.72 -11.72 13.16
CA VAL A 479 8.93 -11.39 13.95
C VAL A 479 9.17 -12.42 15.05
N ALA A 480 10.30 -13.10 15.03
CA ALA A 480 10.62 -14.16 15.99
C ALA A 480 10.72 -13.69 17.47
N ALA A 481 10.96 -12.39 17.69
CA ALA A 481 10.96 -11.80 19.02
C ALA A 481 9.53 -11.67 19.61
N ALA A 482 8.50 -11.67 18.76
CA ALA A 482 7.11 -11.66 19.22
C ALA A 482 6.69 -13.03 19.73
N ARG A 483 5.94 -13.03 20.81
CA ARG A 483 5.37 -14.23 21.43
C ARG A 483 3.88 -14.22 21.25
N SER A 484 3.28 -15.40 21.15
CA SER A 484 1.82 -15.54 21.10
C SER A 484 1.21 -15.23 22.46
N GLN A 485 0.20 -14.37 22.50
CA GLN A 485 -0.65 -14.11 23.67
C GLN A 485 -2.12 -14.22 23.26
N THR A 486 -2.86 -15.10 23.93
CA THR A 486 -4.28 -15.31 23.65
C THR A 486 -5.13 -14.61 24.69
N LEU A 487 -6.16 -13.89 24.22
CA LEU A 487 -7.19 -13.28 25.03
C LEU A 487 -8.54 -13.88 24.65
N TYR A 488 -9.32 -14.26 25.65
CA TYR A 488 -10.62 -14.91 25.47
C TYR A 488 -11.75 -13.90 25.62
N LEU A 489 -12.80 -14.07 24.81
CA LEU A 489 -14.01 -13.28 24.89
C LEU A 489 -14.80 -13.72 26.14
N ASP A 490 -15.26 -12.77 26.94
CA ASP A 490 -15.97 -12.99 28.20
C ASP A 490 -17.03 -11.91 28.46
N GLY A 491 -18.08 -12.26 29.18
CA GLY A 491 -19.15 -11.35 29.53
C GLY A 491 -20.10 -11.02 28.36
N GLU A 492 -21.03 -10.12 28.62
CA GLU A 492 -21.99 -9.65 27.60
C GLU A 492 -21.34 -8.55 26.77
N ALA A 493 -21.25 -8.75 25.46
CA ALA A 493 -20.78 -7.76 24.50
C ALA A 493 -21.95 -6.90 24.05
N GLY A 494 -22.01 -5.67 24.53
CA GLY A 494 -23.03 -4.70 24.11
C GLY A 494 -22.41 -3.44 23.52
N ALA A 495 -22.97 -2.96 22.41
CA ALA A 495 -22.54 -1.70 21.80
C ALA A 495 -22.93 -0.48 22.66
N ALA A 496 -24.09 -0.53 23.34
CA ALA A 496 -24.62 0.62 24.07
C ALA A 496 -23.97 0.87 25.45
N VAL A 497 -23.10 -0.04 25.94
CA VAL A 497 -22.49 0.06 27.28
C VAL A 497 -20.99 -0.16 27.15
N GLU A 498 -20.21 0.85 27.48
CA GLU A 498 -18.76 0.77 27.48
C GLU A 498 -18.27 -0.40 28.40
N ASN A 499 -17.40 -1.26 27.87
CA ASN A 499 -16.82 -2.42 28.57
C ASN A 499 -17.81 -3.54 28.93
N HIS A 500 -18.88 -3.71 28.20
CA HIS A 500 -19.83 -4.79 28.45
C HIS A 500 -19.22 -6.17 28.22
N GLY A 501 -18.55 -6.38 27.04
CA GLY A 501 -17.75 -7.57 26.79
C GLY A 501 -16.28 -7.34 27.17
N LEU A 502 -15.64 -8.38 27.71
CA LEU A 502 -14.26 -8.35 28.16
C LEU A 502 -13.37 -9.22 27.27
N LEU A 503 -12.10 -8.81 27.17
CA LEU A 503 -10.99 -9.66 26.73
C LEU A 503 -10.18 -10.07 27.96
N ALA A 504 -10.21 -11.37 28.29
CA ALA A 504 -9.61 -11.96 29.48
C ALA A 504 -8.40 -12.84 29.13
N LEU A 505 -7.45 -12.95 30.08
CA LEU A 505 -6.26 -13.82 29.93
C LEU A 505 -6.56 -15.32 30.12
N SER A 506 -7.75 -15.67 30.60
CA SER A 506 -8.17 -17.04 30.84
C SER A 506 -9.55 -17.32 30.24
N VAL A 507 -9.80 -18.56 29.89
CA VAL A 507 -11.12 -19.01 29.44
C VAL A 507 -12.16 -18.68 30.51
N PRO A 508 -13.32 -18.08 30.14
CA PRO A 508 -14.43 -17.83 31.07
C PRO A 508 -14.91 -19.10 31.78
N GLY A 509 -15.32 -18.96 33.04
CA GLY A 509 -15.72 -20.11 33.87
C GLY A 509 -17.06 -20.74 33.51
N ALA A 510 -17.87 -20.07 32.69
CA ALA A 510 -19.20 -20.55 32.27
C ALA A 510 -19.40 -20.29 30.77
N ASP A 511 -20.18 -21.13 30.11
CA ASP A 511 -20.61 -20.91 28.74
C ASP A 511 -21.66 -19.79 28.71
N ALA A 512 -21.48 -18.90 27.74
CA ALA A 512 -22.37 -17.78 27.43
C ALA A 512 -22.34 -17.46 25.92
N SER A 513 -23.19 -16.53 25.53
CA SER A 513 -23.21 -16.10 24.11
C SER A 513 -23.82 -14.71 23.98
N ASP A 514 -23.34 -13.96 22.96
CA ASP A 514 -23.85 -12.67 22.60
C ASP A 514 -24.47 -12.74 21.20
N THR A 515 -25.71 -12.27 21.08
CA THR A 515 -26.45 -12.28 19.81
C THR A 515 -26.75 -10.87 19.35
N TYR A 516 -26.55 -10.60 18.07
CA TYR A 516 -26.92 -9.35 17.45
C TYR A 516 -27.78 -9.59 16.22
N ARG A 517 -28.60 -8.58 15.89
CA ARG A 517 -29.43 -8.57 14.70
C ARG A 517 -28.68 -7.85 13.58
N TYR A 518 -28.34 -8.58 12.53
CA TYR A 518 -27.78 -8.01 11.32
C TYR A 518 -28.84 -7.82 10.26
N ASP A 519 -29.01 -6.57 9.79
CA ASP A 519 -29.91 -6.17 8.71
C ASP A 519 -29.06 -5.70 7.52
N PRO A 520 -29.09 -6.40 6.37
CA PRO A 520 -28.32 -5.97 5.18
C PRO A 520 -28.73 -4.59 4.64
N ASP A 521 -29.94 -4.10 4.97
CA ASP A 521 -30.45 -2.80 4.53
C ASP A 521 -30.03 -1.65 5.47
N ASP A 522 -29.48 -1.97 6.67
CA ASP A 522 -28.92 -1.01 7.64
C ASP A 522 -27.53 -1.45 8.10
N PRO A 523 -26.53 -1.54 7.22
CA PRO A 523 -25.21 -2.06 7.55
C PRO A 523 -24.37 -1.09 8.38
N ALA A 524 -23.54 -1.63 9.29
CA ALA A 524 -22.47 -0.87 9.92
C ALA A 524 -21.47 -0.33 8.86
N VAL A 525 -20.89 0.82 9.17
CA VAL A 525 -20.07 1.57 8.19
C VAL A 525 -18.58 1.34 8.45
N ASN A 526 -17.81 1.15 7.40
CA ASN A 526 -16.37 1.37 7.42
C ASN A 526 -16.09 2.85 7.09
N ILE A 527 -15.39 3.54 7.96
CA ILE A 527 -15.14 4.98 7.84
C ILE A 527 -14.02 5.21 6.82
N ILE A 528 -14.38 5.34 5.57
CA ILE A 528 -13.50 5.64 4.44
C ILE A 528 -14.17 6.64 3.50
N ASP A 529 -13.38 7.47 2.85
CA ASP A 529 -13.82 8.27 1.70
C ASP A 529 -13.53 7.48 0.41
N MET A 530 -14.59 7.00 -0.23
CA MET A 530 -14.49 6.24 -1.48
C MET A 530 -13.74 7.01 -2.57
N SER A 531 -13.83 8.35 -2.58
CA SER A 531 -13.16 9.20 -3.57
C SER A 531 -11.64 9.32 -3.36
N GLU A 532 -11.13 9.04 -2.17
CA GLU A 532 -9.68 8.96 -1.92
C GLU A 532 -9.05 7.69 -2.47
N ASN A 533 -9.85 6.64 -2.68
CA ASN A 533 -9.40 5.30 -3.07
C ASN A 533 -8.32 4.74 -2.11
N GLU A 534 -8.57 4.91 -0.82
CA GLU A 534 -7.80 4.36 0.29
C GLU A 534 -8.77 3.60 1.20
N ILE A 535 -8.71 2.28 1.20
CA ILE A 535 -9.69 1.40 1.87
C ILE A 535 -9.30 1.15 3.33
N GLU A 536 -8.00 1.06 3.58
CA GLU A 536 -7.45 0.81 4.91
C GLU A 536 -6.87 2.10 5.51
N VAL A 537 -7.63 2.72 6.40
CA VAL A 537 -7.20 3.96 7.08
C VAL A 537 -7.43 3.87 8.59
N PRO A 538 -6.57 4.48 9.41
CA PRO A 538 -6.78 4.58 10.85
C PRO A 538 -7.81 5.66 11.15
N GLU A 539 -9.02 5.24 11.53
CA GLU A 539 -10.11 6.13 11.89
C GLU A 539 -10.61 5.88 13.30
N ASP A 540 -11.37 6.82 13.85
CA ASP A 540 -12.00 6.72 15.16
C ASP A 540 -13.38 6.07 15.05
N TYR A 541 -13.50 4.84 15.48
CA TYR A 541 -14.73 4.04 15.43
C TYR A 541 -15.59 4.12 16.68
N ALA A 542 -15.28 4.97 17.65
CA ALA A 542 -16.03 5.04 18.92
C ALA A 542 -17.54 5.27 18.73
N ALA A 543 -17.95 6.00 17.68
CA ALA A 543 -19.37 6.22 17.38
C ALA A 543 -20.03 4.99 16.73
N GLU A 544 -19.36 4.32 15.80
CA GLU A 544 -19.87 3.10 15.15
C GLU A 544 -19.98 1.92 16.11
N GLU A 545 -19.12 1.86 17.10
CA GLU A 545 -19.12 0.85 18.15
C GLU A 545 -20.35 0.94 19.09
N LEU A 546 -21.14 2.01 19.01
CA LEU A 546 -22.41 2.16 19.72
C LEU A 546 -23.60 1.51 19.00
N ARG A 547 -23.42 1.01 17.77
CA ARG A 547 -24.49 0.33 17.04
C ARG A 547 -24.86 -1.00 17.69
N PRO A 548 -26.15 -1.39 17.67
CA PRO A 548 -26.61 -2.65 18.30
C PRO A 548 -26.17 -3.91 17.53
N ASP A 549 -25.67 -3.76 16.30
CA ASP A 549 -25.14 -4.84 15.45
C ASP A 549 -23.61 -4.94 15.48
N VAL A 550 -22.95 -4.22 16.42
CA VAL A 550 -21.50 -4.25 16.65
C VAL A 550 -21.23 -4.73 18.08
N LEU A 551 -20.71 -5.95 18.24
CA LEU A 551 -20.27 -6.46 19.52
C LEU A 551 -18.86 -5.94 19.83
N CYS A 552 -18.63 -5.47 21.07
CA CYS A 552 -17.35 -4.92 21.52
C CYS A 552 -16.81 -5.73 22.70
N TYR A 553 -15.57 -6.24 22.54
CA TYR A 553 -14.83 -6.91 23.62
C TYR A 553 -13.56 -6.12 23.90
N THR A 554 -13.37 -5.70 25.15
CA THR A 554 -12.32 -4.74 25.51
C THR A 554 -11.52 -5.25 26.72
N THR A 555 -10.20 -5.07 26.69
CA THR A 555 -9.37 -5.37 27.88
C THR A 555 -9.63 -4.35 28.98
N PRO A 556 -9.34 -4.66 30.26
CA PRO A 556 -9.09 -3.63 31.26
C PRO A 556 -8.00 -2.64 30.79
N PRO A 557 -7.90 -1.44 31.41
CA PRO A 557 -6.80 -0.52 31.11
C PRO A 557 -5.45 -1.20 31.34
N LEU A 558 -4.52 -1.07 30.38
CA LEU A 558 -3.19 -1.65 30.50
C LEU A 558 -2.44 -1.10 31.72
N ALA A 559 -1.87 -2.01 32.53
CA ALA A 559 -1.08 -1.66 33.71
C ALA A 559 0.32 -1.11 33.34
N ALA A 560 0.82 -1.45 32.14
CA ALA A 560 2.09 -1.01 31.56
C ALA A 560 1.96 -0.92 30.05
N ASP A 561 2.94 -0.26 29.38
CA ASP A 561 3.02 -0.25 27.93
C ASP A 561 3.12 -1.68 27.37
N ALA A 562 2.45 -1.94 26.26
CA ALA A 562 2.53 -3.19 25.52
C ALA A 562 2.93 -2.94 24.06
N VAL A 563 3.46 -3.94 23.35
CA VAL A 563 3.80 -3.84 21.93
C VAL A 563 3.27 -5.06 21.19
N ILE A 564 2.37 -4.83 20.26
CA ILE A 564 1.82 -5.85 19.36
C ILE A 564 2.49 -5.67 18.01
N THR A 565 2.99 -6.78 17.42
CA THR A 565 3.69 -6.75 16.11
C THR A 565 3.33 -8.01 15.33
N GLY A 566 2.55 -7.87 14.28
CA GLY A 566 2.10 -8.96 13.42
C GLY A 566 0.62 -8.82 13.05
N ASP A 567 0.08 -9.85 12.44
CA ASP A 567 -1.35 -10.08 12.27
C ASP A 567 -1.94 -10.72 13.51
N CYS A 568 -3.24 -10.60 13.68
CA CYS A 568 -3.99 -11.28 14.73
C CYS A 568 -4.77 -12.45 14.12
N SER A 569 -4.89 -13.54 14.90
CA SER A 569 -5.78 -14.65 14.57
C SER A 569 -6.96 -14.65 15.53
N VAL A 570 -8.17 -14.48 14.99
CA VAL A 570 -9.40 -14.49 15.78
C VAL A 570 -10.14 -15.80 15.50
N GLU A 571 -10.33 -16.60 16.52
CA GLU A 571 -11.13 -17.82 16.47
C GLU A 571 -12.46 -17.57 17.18
N LEU A 572 -13.55 -17.66 16.42
CA LEU A 572 -14.90 -17.45 16.93
C LEU A 572 -15.71 -18.74 16.79
N PHE A 573 -16.50 -19.04 17.78
CA PHE A 573 -17.55 -20.05 17.70
C PHE A 573 -18.85 -19.32 17.42
N ILE A 574 -19.41 -19.51 16.23
CA ILE A 574 -20.56 -18.76 15.73
C ILE A 574 -21.76 -19.64 15.48
N SER A 575 -22.96 -19.10 15.61
CA SER A 575 -24.16 -19.64 15.01
C SER A 575 -25.02 -18.53 14.38
N SER A 576 -25.84 -18.89 13.41
CA SER A 576 -26.75 -17.97 12.73
C SER A 576 -28.08 -18.68 12.45
N ASP A 577 -29.17 -17.94 12.34
CA ASP A 577 -30.43 -18.44 11.80
C ASP A 577 -30.50 -18.34 10.25
N ALA A 578 -29.47 -17.77 9.61
CA ALA A 578 -29.29 -17.70 8.17
C ALA A 578 -28.40 -18.84 7.63
N GLU A 579 -28.48 -19.08 6.30
CA GLU A 579 -27.64 -20.08 5.61
C GLU A 579 -26.26 -19.56 5.21
N ASP A 580 -26.09 -18.25 5.09
CA ASP A 580 -24.82 -17.57 4.85
C ASP A 580 -24.87 -16.20 5.54
N THR A 581 -23.72 -15.68 5.94
CA THR A 581 -23.51 -14.34 6.52
C THR A 581 -22.02 -14.05 6.58
N ASP A 582 -21.64 -12.78 6.76
CA ASP A 582 -20.25 -12.40 6.89
C ASP A 582 -19.87 -12.10 8.35
N PHE A 583 -18.61 -12.28 8.68
CA PHE A 583 -18.03 -11.86 9.95
C PHE A 583 -16.84 -10.94 9.71
N ILE A 584 -16.93 -9.74 10.26
CA ILE A 584 -15.89 -8.72 10.22
C ILE A 584 -15.38 -8.52 11.65
N VAL A 585 -14.09 -8.62 11.80
CA VAL A 585 -13.37 -8.35 13.05
C VAL A 585 -12.52 -7.12 12.87
N ARG A 586 -12.66 -6.13 13.77
CA ARG A 586 -11.80 -4.96 13.81
C ARG A 586 -11.02 -4.95 15.11
N VAL A 587 -9.72 -4.65 15.01
CA VAL A 587 -8.83 -4.44 16.16
C VAL A 587 -8.58 -2.94 16.29
N THR A 588 -8.87 -2.39 17.47
CA THR A 588 -8.69 -0.96 17.75
C THR A 588 -7.89 -0.72 19.03
N GLU A 589 -7.27 0.44 19.14
CA GLU A 589 -6.79 0.99 20.40
C GLU A 589 -7.87 1.90 20.99
N ALA A 590 -8.50 1.49 22.08
CA ALA A 590 -9.37 2.37 22.84
C ALA A 590 -8.50 3.24 23.77
N THR A 591 -8.44 4.52 23.48
CA THR A 591 -7.57 5.49 24.16
C THR A 591 -8.23 6.05 25.42
N PRO A 592 -7.45 6.57 26.39
CA PRO A 592 -8.02 7.15 27.62
C PRO A 592 -8.90 8.38 27.40
N ASP A 593 -8.78 9.08 26.27
CA ASP A 593 -9.62 10.21 25.88
C ASP A 593 -10.90 9.82 25.14
N GLY A 594 -11.18 8.50 25.06
CA GLY A 594 -12.45 7.96 24.58
C GLY A 594 -12.53 7.68 23.08
N LYS A 595 -11.41 7.74 22.35
CA LYS A 595 -11.34 7.32 20.94
C LYS A 595 -11.15 5.82 20.81
N SER A 596 -11.55 5.26 19.68
CA SER A 596 -11.29 3.87 19.27
C SER A 596 -10.64 3.82 17.91
N ILE A 597 -9.30 3.86 17.89
CA ILE A 597 -8.54 4.02 16.66
C ILE A 597 -8.28 2.67 16.00
N LYS A 598 -8.75 2.50 14.77
CA LYS A 598 -8.56 1.29 13.97
C LYS A 598 -7.07 1.00 13.75
N LEU A 599 -6.69 -0.26 13.89
CA LEU A 599 -5.34 -0.78 13.61
C LEU A 599 -5.34 -1.85 12.52
N ALA A 600 -6.34 -2.72 12.50
CA ALA A 600 -6.44 -3.81 11.53
C ALA A 600 -7.87 -4.31 11.42
N ASP A 601 -8.23 -4.83 10.26
CA ASP A 601 -9.47 -5.57 10.01
C ASP A 601 -9.17 -6.98 9.50
N GLY A 602 -10.08 -7.90 9.81
CA GLY A 602 -10.14 -9.23 9.23
C GLY A 602 -11.57 -9.58 8.85
N VAL A 603 -11.77 -10.29 7.75
CA VAL A 603 -13.10 -10.62 7.25
C VAL A 603 -13.18 -12.07 6.81
N LEU A 604 -14.37 -12.65 6.91
CA LEU A 604 -14.68 -14.00 6.43
C LEU A 604 -16.16 -14.11 6.07
N CYS A 605 -16.43 -14.50 4.84
CA CYS A 605 -17.75 -15.01 4.48
C CYS A 605 -17.92 -16.44 5.02
N ALA A 606 -18.93 -16.67 5.82
CA ALA A 606 -19.08 -17.90 6.63
C ALA A 606 -19.14 -19.19 5.79
N LYS A 607 -19.62 -19.11 4.56
CA LYS A 607 -19.64 -20.26 3.65
C LYS A 607 -18.22 -20.74 3.27
N TYR A 608 -17.18 -19.91 3.46
CA TYR A 608 -15.78 -20.26 3.17
C TYR A 608 -14.95 -20.57 4.41
N ARG A 609 -15.58 -20.82 5.58
CA ARG A 609 -14.89 -21.16 6.83
C ARG A 609 -13.96 -22.38 6.75
N GLU A 610 -14.20 -23.28 5.79
CA GLU A 610 -13.41 -24.50 5.59
C GLU A 610 -12.39 -24.37 4.43
N GLY A 611 -12.29 -23.20 3.81
CA GLY A 611 -11.45 -22.93 2.63
C GLY A 611 -12.25 -22.36 1.46
N PHE A 612 -11.54 -21.82 0.48
CA PHE A 612 -12.17 -21.13 -0.65
C PHE A 612 -12.49 -22.03 -1.84
N GLU A 613 -12.18 -23.34 -1.78
CA GLU A 613 -12.37 -24.27 -2.90
C GLU A 613 -13.84 -24.55 -3.23
N ALA A 614 -14.70 -24.49 -2.20
CA ALA A 614 -16.12 -24.67 -2.36
C ALA A 614 -16.92 -24.06 -1.20
N PRO A 615 -18.09 -23.45 -1.47
CA PRO A 615 -18.95 -22.90 -0.42
C PRO A 615 -19.54 -24.03 0.45
N ARG A 616 -19.58 -23.80 1.77
CA ARG A 616 -20.19 -24.67 2.80
C ARG A 616 -21.18 -23.87 3.61
N TYR A 617 -22.45 -23.88 3.20
CA TYR A 617 -23.51 -23.11 3.84
C TYR A 617 -23.71 -23.53 5.30
N LEU A 618 -24.14 -22.59 6.12
CA LEU A 618 -24.50 -22.84 7.52
C LEU A 618 -25.81 -23.63 7.60
N GLN A 619 -25.92 -24.42 8.67
CA GLN A 619 -27.21 -24.95 9.10
C GLN A 619 -27.74 -24.03 10.21
N PRO A 620 -28.94 -23.45 10.07
CA PRO A 620 -29.51 -22.55 11.06
C PRO A 620 -29.44 -23.10 12.48
N GLY A 621 -28.88 -22.32 13.40
CA GLY A 621 -28.72 -22.68 14.82
C GLY A 621 -27.57 -23.65 15.16
N ALA A 622 -26.86 -24.19 14.17
CA ALA A 622 -25.67 -25.00 14.45
C ALA A 622 -24.48 -24.13 14.80
N VAL A 623 -23.63 -24.56 15.73
CA VAL A 623 -22.40 -23.85 16.12
C VAL A 623 -21.22 -24.33 15.28
N TYR A 624 -20.47 -23.35 14.75
CA TYR A 624 -19.28 -23.59 13.92
C TYR A 624 -18.08 -22.79 14.45
N PRO A 625 -16.89 -23.39 14.50
CA PRO A 625 -15.66 -22.63 14.66
C PRO A 625 -15.33 -21.95 13.32
N ILE A 626 -14.97 -20.67 13.37
CA ILE A 626 -14.43 -19.92 12.25
C ILE A 626 -13.12 -19.28 12.68
N ARG A 627 -12.22 -19.09 11.73
CA ARG A 627 -10.95 -18.41 11.95
C ARG A 627 -10.81 -17.23 10.99
N ILE A 628 -10.58 -16.06 11.56
CA ILE A 628 -10.39 -14.81 10.83
C ILE A 628 -8.97 -14.31 11.09
N ARG A 629 -8.23 -14.04 10.04
CA ARG A 629 -6.93 -13.40 10.09
C ARG A 629 -7.08 -11.93 9.77
N THR A 630 -6.46 -11.06 10.57
CA THR A 630 -6.46 -9.61 10.31
C THR A 630 -5.29 -9.21 9.40
N THR A 631 -5.33 -7.97 8.89
CA THR A 631 -4.12 -7.32 8.39
C THR A 631 -3.09 -7.18 9.50
N LYS A 632 -1.83 -6.88 9.12
CA LYS A 632 -0.69 -6.80 10.05
C LYS A 632 -0.43 -5.37 10.49
N PHE A 633 0.10 -5.19 11.69
CA PHE A 633 0.54 -3.89 12.21
C PHE A 633 1.67 -4.04 13.23
N SER A 634 2.33 -2.92 13.58
CA SER A 634 3.21 -2.84 14.74
C SER A 634 2.92 -1.55 15.51
N LYS A 635 2.49 -1.70 16.77
CA LYS A 635 2.00 -0.59 17.59
C LYS A 635 2.38 -0.78 19.05
N ARG A 636 2.88 0.28 19.69
CA ARG A 636 2.97 0.40 21.14
C ARG A 636 1.66 0.97 21.68
N PHE A 637 1.01 0.21 22.55
CA PHE A 637 -0.09 0.66 23.38
C PHE A 637 0.48 1.27 24.66
N GLU A 638 0.07 2.47 24.99
CA GLU A 638 0.52 3.13 26.22
C GLU A 638 -0.25 2.60 27.44
N LYS A 639 0.37 2.67 28.60
CA LYS A 639 -0.30 2.42 29.88
C LYS A 639 -1.59 3.23 29.97
N GLY A 640 -2.70 2.55 30.33
CA GLY A 640 -4.04 3.13 30.41
C GLY A 640 -4.87 3.01 29.14
N SER A 641 -4.25 2.80 27.95
CA SER A 641 -4.98 2.38 26.75
C SER A 641 -5.55 0.97 26.92
N ARG A 642 -6.46 0.58 26.04
CA ARG A 642 -7.08 -0.73 26.00
C ARG A 642 -7.03 -1.30 24.60
N LEU A 643 -6.84 -2.60 24.47
CA LEU A 643 -7.13 -3.32 23.24
C LEU A 643 -8.63 -3.60 23.17
N ARG A 644 -9.21 -3.32 22.01
CA ARG A 644 -10.61 -3.67 21.72
C ARG A 644 -10.69 -4.49 20.45
N VAL A 645 -11.59 -5.46 20.46
CA VAL A 645 -11.97 -6.25 19.29
C VAL A 645 -13.46 -6.10 19.11
N THR A 646 -13.87 -5.69 17.90
CA THR A 646 -15.30 -5.66 17.56
C THR A 646 -15.62 -6.79 16.59
N VAL A 647 -16.86 -7.28 16.65
CA VAL A 647 -17.40 -8.28 15.73
C VAL A 647 -18.73 -7.78 15.19
N THR A 648 -18.86 -7.75 13.88
CA THR A 648 -20.08 -7.38 13.15
C THR A 648 -20.23 -8.21 11.89
N SER A 649 -21.32 -8.04 11.15
CA SER A 649 -21.58 -8.77 9.89
C SER A 649 -21.59 -7.86 8.66
N SER A 650 -21.19 -6.60 8.79
CA SER A 650 -21.15 -5.64 7.71
C SER A 650 -20.06 -4.58 7.88
N ALA A 651 -19.63 -4.02 6.77
CA ALA A 651 -18.66 -2.93 6.70
C ALA A 651 -18.89 -2.13 5.41
N LYS A 652 -20.04 -1.41 5.33
CA LYS A 652 -20.42 -0.57 4.17
C LYS A 652 -19.22 0.33 3.79
N ASN A 653 -19.05 0.61 2.53
CA ASN A 653 -17.93 1.28 1.88
C ASN A 653 -16.68 0.41 1.72
N PHE A 654 -16.50 -0.61 2.53
CA PHE A 654 -15.43 -1.59 2.39
C PHE A 654 -15.91 -2.87 1.69
N LEU A 655 -17.04 -3.43 2.17
CA LEU A 655 -17.63 -4.66 1.64
C LEU A 655 -19.08 -4.42 1.21
N PHE A 656 -19.52 -5.09 0.14
CA PHE A 656 -20.93 -5.20 -0.14
C PHE A 656 -21.60 -6.05 0.95
N PRO A 657 -22.74 -5.59 1.50
CA PRO A 657 -23.47 -6.34 2.51
C PRO A 657 -23.88 -7.72 2.00
N ASN A 658 -23.62 -8.78 2.78
CA ASN A 658 -24.16 -10.11 2.50
C ASN A 658 -25.67 -10.10 2.72
N SER A 659 -26.44 -10.60 1.78
CA SER A 659 -27.91 -10.69 1.86
C SER A 659 -28.43 -11.69 2.91
N ASN A 660 -27.54 -12.47 3.56
CA ASN A 660 -27.84 -13.60 4.44
C ASN A 660 -28.55 -14.76 3.71
N THR A 661 -28.52 -14.77 2.37
CA THR A 661 -29.04 -15.85 1.53
C THR A 661 -27.89 -16.54 0.77
N ARG A 662 -28.16 -17.65 0.13
CA ARG A 662 -27.15 -18.33 -0.71
C ARG A 662 -26.67 -17.49 -1.90
N ALA A 663 -27.43 -16.49 -2.30
CA ALA A 663 -27.02 -15.56 -3.37
C ALA A 663 -25.94 -14.55 -2.92
N GLY A 664 -25.72 -14.41 -1.59
CA GLY A 664 -24.65 -13.59 -1.04
C GLY A 664 -24.81 -12.10 -1.35
N PHE A 665 -23.70 -11.43 -1.69
CA PHE A 665 -23.62 -9.97 -1.84
C PHE A 665 -24.41 -9.39 -3.04
N ASN A 666 -24.74 -10.21 -4.06
CA ASN A 666 -25.40 -9.76 -5.29
C ASN A 666 -26.91 -10.06 -5.32
N SER A 667 -27.53 -10.34 -4.19
CA SER A 667 -28.97 -10.59 -4.12
C SER A 667 -29.77 -9.30 -4.05
N VAL A 668 -30.91 -9.27 -4.74
CA VAL A 668 -31.94 -8.22 -4.57
C VAL A 668 -32.84 -8.51 -3.36
N GLU A 669 -32.89 -9.76 -2.90
CA GLU A 669 -33.64 -10.18 -1.73
C GLU A 669 -32.69 -10.26 -0.54
N THR A 670 -33.05 -9.63 0.58
CA THR A 670 -32.30 -9.63 1.82
C THR A 670 -33.10 -10.33 2.93
N VAL A 671 -32.37 -10.94 3.86
CA VAL A 671 -32.94 -11.58 5.05
C VAL A 671 -32.19 -11.05 6.27
N VAL A 672 -32.95 -10.62 7.27
CA VAL A 672 -32.37 -10.28 8.58
C VAL A 672 -31.83 -11.54 9.25
N ALA A 673 -30.58 -11.52 9.72
CA ALA A 673 -29.97 -12.62 10.44
C ALA A 673 -29.78 -12.28 11.92
N HIS A 674 -29.90 -13.30 12.79
CA HIS A 674 -29.48 -13.24 14.18
C HIS A 674 -28.19 -14.06 14.32
N ASN A 675 -27.08 -13.33 14.41
CA ASN A 675 -25.76 -13.91 14.51
C ASN A 675 -25.33 -13.96 15.97
N THR A 676 -24.82 -15.08 16.41
CA THR A 676 -24.43 -15.33 17.79
C THR A 676 -22.97 -15.70 17.89
N ILE A 677 -22.25 -15.07 18.80
CA ILE A 677 -20.87 -15.39 19.19
C ILE A 677 -20.95 -16.15 20.53
N HIS A 678 -20.46 -17.38 20.52
CA HIS A 678 -20.40 -18.23 21.73
C HIS A 678 -19.04 -18.06 22.41
N HIS A 679 -19.03 -18.08 23.72
CA HIS A 679 -17.81 -18.04 24.54
C HIS A 679 -17.94 -18.88 25.80
N GLY A 680 -16.80 -19.19 26.44
CA GLY A 680 -16.77 -20.06 27.61
C GLY A 680 -16.04 -21.39 27.38
N PRO A 681 -16.10 -22.34 28.34
CA PRO A 681 -15.30 -23.56 28.26
C PRO A 681 -15.62 -24.47 27.06
N ALA A 682 -16.89 -24.52 26.62
CA ALA A 682 -17.29 -25.36 25.48
C ALA A 682 -16.95 -24.69 24.14
N HIS A 683 -16.92 -23.38 24.10
CA HIS A 683 -16.72 -22.59 22.89
C HIS A 683 -15.79 -21.39 23.17
N PRO A 684 -14.49 -21.62 23.35
CA PRO A 684 -13.54 -20.60 23.81
C PRO A 684 -13.15 -19.61 22.70
N SER A 685 -14.10 -18.76 22.27
CA SER A 685 -13.81 -17.69 21.32
C SER A 685 -12.70 -16.79 21.83
N ALA A 686 -11.72 -16.47 20.97
CA ALA A 686 -10.49 -15.81 21.38
C ALA A 686 -9.80 -15.03 20.25
N ILE A 687 -8.99 -14.06 20.64
CA ILE A 687 -7.99 -13.44 19.76
C ILE A 687 -6.59 -13.84 20.22
N THR A 688 -5.77 -14.27 19.28
CA THR A 688 -4.35 -14.54 19.49
C THR A 688 -3.53 -13.45 18.81
N LEU A 689 -2.69 -12.80 19.60
CA LEU A 689 -1.83 -11.67 19.24
C LEU A 689 -0.37 -12.13 19.17
N ASN A 690 0.41 -11.46 18.35
CA ASN A 690 1.86 -11.53 18.36
C ASN A 690 2.41 -10.32 19.14
N VAL A 691 2.99 -10.52 20.32
CA VAL A 691 3.43 -9.46 21.22
C VAL A 691 4.95 -9.46 21.40
N GLU A 692 5.61 -8.33 21.17
CA GLU A 692 7.00 -8.13 21.60
C GLU A 692 7.07 -7.82 23.09
N LYS A 693 6.04 -7.13 23.59
CA LYS A 693 5.82 -6.88 25.01
C LYS A 693 4.35 -7.15 25.33
N ALA A 694 4.14 -8.08 26.26
CA ALA A 694 2.82 -8.60 26.60
C ALA A 694 1.87 -7.53 27.14
N LEU A 695 0.56 -7.75 26.94
CA LEU A 695 -0.48 -6.99 27.59
C LEU A 695 -0.60 -7.48 29.04
N GLU A 696 -0.58 -6.51 29.96
CA GLU A 696 -0.76 -6.71 31.41
C GLU A 696 -1.87 -5.76 31.88
N PHE A 697 -2.87 -6.28 32.61
CA PHE A 697 -3.98 -5.52 33.15
C PHE A 697 -4.57 -6.14 34.42
#